data_0710f6d006eaf0caac57cacaea120ece
#
_entry.id   0710f6d006eaf0caac57cacaea120ece
#
_cell.length_a   1.000
_cell.length_b   1.000
_cell.length_c   1.000
_cell.angle_alpha   90.00
_cell.angle_beta   90.00
_cell.angle_gamma   90.00
#
_symmetry.space_group_name_H-M   'P 1'
#
loop_
_entity.id
_entity.type
_entity.pdbx_description
1 polymer ?
#
loop_
_entity_poly.entity_id
_entity_poly.type
_entity_poly.pdbx_seq_one_letter_code
_entity_poly.pdbx_strand_id
1 'polypeptide(L)'
;MSRKLVIVESPNKIKSISNYLGADYDVQASIGHIRDLPQPSELPANMKKGPFGKFAVDVEGNFTPYYVVNPDKKKVVAELKRHLKEADELYLATDDDREGEAIAWHLKEVLKPKVPVRRMTFTEITREAITRALDNTREIDIHRVDAQETRRILDRLVGYEISPVLWRKIRQGLSAGRVQSVATRLVVERERERMAFIPASYWGVEATFAADDSEFATRLVSLDGRRVATGRDFADDAALTSQAQAAKVVHLHEADAQAVAQAIEQAQAQVGKVETRPYTRRPAPPFTTSTLQQEASRKLRLNSRDTMRVAQGLYESGYITYMRTDSTALSSQAVAAARTQIGELYGSQYVPEKPRVYATKNKGAQEAHEAIRPAGDHFRTPSEVKDSLQPVQFKLYELIWKRTVASQMANATGSTAVIHVQAPLNGDASFKQAELTASGTVITFKGFLAAYEEGRDADRYEGDAKDVRLPEVSTGQELETRQVQASGHETTPPPRYTEASLVKALEEREIGRPSTYASIMSVISDRGYVDHRGQALVPTWLAFAVTRLLEENFAQMVDYDFTASMEADLDRIALGEEERVAWLRRFYNGDIDADPQANIHGAGLKTLVDNLGEIDARAVNSMEIGDGITLRVGRYGPYLEDAEGKRANVPADLAPDELSVAKAHELFAVAAEDGRELGVDPETGHMIVAKSGRFGPYVSEVLPEPEPEAETEGKKRTRKAAKPKPRTASLFKDMDLSSVTLDDALKLLSLPRVVGTDAEGVEITAQNGRYGPYLTKGKDSRSLETEAELFTVTLEQALELFSQPKRRRGAAAPKGPLRELGTDPNSGLPVVIKDGRFGPYFTDGKTNVTLRRDDDPATVTPELAYERLAEKRAKGPAKKTAAKKATTKKAATKTTAKKATTKKATTKAAGTKASAAKATKAAEASEA
;
A
#
# COMPACT_ATOMS: atom_id res chain seq x y z
N MET A 1 -25.79 44.44 3.34
CA MET A 1 -24.60 43.77 3.87
C MET A 1 -23.86 43.19 2.67
N SER A 2 -22.56 43.46 2.58
CA SER A 2 -21.70 42.92 1.50
C SER A 2 -21.60 41.39 1.68
N ARG A 3 -22.01 40.61 0.69
CA ARG A 3 -21.95 39.14 0.72
C ARG A 3 -20.67 38.66 0.07
N LYS A 4 -19.87 37.92 0.81
CA LYS A 4 -18.55 37.43 0.35
C LYS A 4 -18.63 35.92 0.09
N LEU A 5 -18.27 35.49 -1.12
CA LEU A 5 -18.21 34.09 -1.46
C LEU A 5 -16.81 33.54 -1.16
N VAL A 6 -16.74 32.47 -0.38
CA VAL A 6 -15.52 31.72 -0.09
C VAL A 6 -15.62 30.36 -0.72
N ILE A 7 -14.67 29.97 -1.59
CA ILE A 7 -14.64 28.65 -2.22
C ILE A 7 -13.48 27.85 -1.65
N VAL A 8 -13.80 26.73 -0.98
CA VAL A 8 -12.85 25.74 -0.50
C VAL A 8 -12.85 24.52 -1.44
N GLU A 9 -11.83 23.65 -1.34
CA GLU A 9 -11.79 22.46 -2.21
C GLU A 9 -12.62 21.29 -1.70
N SER A 10 -12.87 21.19 -0.37
CA SER A 10 -13.56 20.06 0.25
C SER A 10 -14.82 20.47 1.02
N PRO A 11 -15.94 19.75 0.87
CA PRO A 11 -17.18 20.00 1.64
C PRO A 11 -16.99 19.89 3.16
N ASN A 12 -16.01 19.09 3.62
CA ASN A 12 -15.78 18.91 5.06
C ASN A 12 -15.27 20.18 5.73
N LYS A 13 -14.60 21.07 4.99
CA LYS A 13 -14.11 22.36 5.48
C LYS A 13 -15.21 23.39 5.69
N ILE A 14 -16.36 23.27 4.98
CA ILE A 14 -17.43 24.29 4.97
C ILE A 14 -17.89 24.61 6.37
N LYS A 15 -18.24 23.60 7.16
CA LYS A 15 -18.83 23.79 8.49
C LYS A 15 -17.93 24.58 9.44
N SER A 16 -16.66 24.20 9.51
CA SER A 16 -15.68 24.85 10.40
C SER A 16 -15.39 26.28 9.96
N ILE A 17 -15.12 26.48 8.68
CA ILE A 17 -14.77 27.81 8.14
C ILE A 17 -15.97 28.76 8.22
N SER A 18 -17.22 28.30 7.89
CA SER A 18 -18.43 29.14 8.05
C SER A 18 -18.64 29.58 9.50
N ASN A 19 -18.39 28.69 10.47
CA ASN A 19 -18.52 29.01 11.89
C ASN A 19 -17.49 30.05 12.36
N TYR A 20 -16.31 30.09 11.73
CA TYR A 20 -15.25 31.06 12.07
C TYR A 20 -15.44 32.42 11.40
N LEU A 21 -15.91 32.44 10.15
CA LEU A 21 -16.10 33.66 9.37
C LEU A 21 -17.41 34.39 9.64
N GLY A 22 -18.47 33.67 10.07
CA GLY A 22 -19.77 34.27 10.37
C GLY A 22 -20.69 34.44 9.17
N ALA A 23 -21.83 35.14 9.36
CA ALA A 23 -22.97 35.19 8.45
C ALA A 23 -22.74 35.98 7.14
N ASP A 24 -21.76 36.89 7.11
CA ASP A 24 -21.44 37.69 5.93
C ASP A 24 -20.72 36.91 4.84
N TYR A 25 -20.26 35.68 5.16
CA TYR A 25 -19.52 34.80 4.27
C TYR A 25 -20.33 33.57 3.86
N ASP A 26 -20.49 33.40 2.55
CA ASP A 26 -21.08 32.23 1.93
C ASP A 26 -19.96 31.24 1.56
N VAL A 27 -19.80 30.16 2.33
CA VAL A 27 -18.73 29.19 2.12
C VAL A 27 -19.25 28.02 1.30
N GLN A 28 -18.65 27.78 0.14
CA GLN A 28 -18.99 26.72 -0.80
C GLN A 28 -17.77 25.85 -1.13
N ALA A 29 -17.96 24.65 -1.71
CA ALA A 29 -16.87 23.76 -2.09
C ALA A 29 -16.85 23.45 -3.59
N SER A 30 -15.66 23.39 -4.19
CA SER A 30 -15.43 22.94 -5.57
C SER A 30 -15.42 21.42 -5.69
N ILE A 31 -15.23 20.71 -4.59
CA ILE A 31 -15.06 19.25 -4.54
C ILE A 31 -13.87 18.82 -5.41
N GLY A 32 -12.69 19.40 -5.17
CA GLY A 32 -11.45 19.19 -5.91
C GLY A 32 -11.41 19.91 -7.26
N HIS A 33 -10.62 19.42 -8.21
CA HIS A 33 -10.51 19.99 -9.56
C HIS A 33 -11.84 19.96 -10.33
N ILE A 34 -12.19 21.09 -10.95
CA ILE A 34 -13.44 21.22 -11.74
C ILE A 34 -13.26 20.96 -13.23
N ARG A 35 -12.02 21.04 -13.74
CA ARG A 35 -11.66 20.75 -15.13
C ARG A 35 -10.34 20.00 -15.22
N ASP A 36 -10.17 19.24 -16.32
CA ASP A 36 -8.95 18.49 -16.61
C ASP A 36 -8.77 18.36 -18.13
N LEU A 37 -7.61 17.81 -18.55
CA LEU A 37 -7.36 17.41 -19.94
C LEU A 37 -8.28 16.25 -20.33
N PRO A 38 -9.09 16.35 -21.40
CA PRO A 38 -9.93 15.26 -21.83
C PRO A 38 -9.12 14.09 -22.39
N GLN A 39 -9.76 12.94 -22.56
CA GLN A 39 -9.18 11.87 -23.34
C GLN A 39 -9.16 12.27 -24.83
N PRO A 40 -8.19 11.81 -25.64
CA PRO A 40 -8.14 12.12 -27.08
C PRO A 40 -9.45 11.76 -27.83
N SER A 41 -10.13 10.70 -27.39
CA SER A 41 -11.43 10.29 -27.92
C SER A 41 -12.57 11.29 -27.66
N GLU A 42 -12.44 12.10 -26.62
CA GLU A 42 -13.43 13.10 -26.18
C GLU A 42 -13.20 14.49 -26.81
N LEU A 43 -12.05 14.68 -27.49
CA LEU A 43 -11.77 15.93 -28.18
C LEU A 43 -12.82 16.22 -29.29
N PRO A 44 -13.13 17.51 -29.56
CA PRO A 44 -13.93 17.91 -30.70
C PRO A 44 -13.35 17.36 -32.01
N ALA A 45 -14.21 17.01 -32.96
CA ALA A 45 -13.80 16.36 -34.22
C ALA A 45 -12.74 17.15 -35.00
N ASN A 46 -12.83 18.49 -34.98
CA ASN A 46 -11.88 19.41 -35.61
C ASN A 46 -10.51 19.44 -34.96
N MET A 47 -10.41 19.07 -33.66
CA MET A 47 -9.15 19.06 -32.89
C MET A 47 -8.44 17.70 -32.91
N LYS A 48 -9.17 16.62 -33.25
CA LYS A 48 -8.59 15.26 -33.27
C LYS A 48 -7.45 15.05 -34.27
N LYS A 49 -7.43 15.83 -35.37
CA LYS A 49 -6.43 15.73 -36.42
C LYS A 49 -5.36 16.83 -36.37
N GLY A 50 -5.42 17.74 -35.38
CA GLY A 50 -4.48 18.84 -35.20
C GLY A 50 -3.48 18.59 -34.06
N PRO A 51 -2.71 19.60 -33.69
CA PRO A 51 -1.66 19.53 -32.64
C PRO A 51 -2.15 18.99 -31.28
N PHE A 52 -3.44 19.17 -30.98
CA PHE A 52 -4.09 18.67 -29.77
C PHE A 52 -4.44 17.18 -29.80
N GLY A 53 -4.45 16.56 -31.01
CA GLY A 53 -5.13 15.27 -31.24
C GLY A 53 -4.66 14.11 -30.38
N LYS A 54 -3.37 14.03 -30.07
CA LYS A 54 -2.77 12.94 -29.29
C LYS A 54 -2.86 13.17 -27.78
N PHE A 55 -2.69 14.42 -27.31
CA PHE A 55 -2.46 14.70 -25.89
C PHE A 55 -3.51 15.61 -25.23
N ALA A 56 -4.37 16.27 -26.01
CA ALA A 56 -5.15 17.44 -25.60
C ALA A 56 -4.25 18.64 -25.18
N VAL A 57 -3.03 18.70 -25.72
CA VAL A 57 -2.01 19.73 -25.52
C VAL A 57 -1.43 20.09 -26.89
N ASP A 58 -1.25 21.38 -27.16
CA ASP A 58 -0.64 21.87 -28.41
C ASP A 58 0.90 21.74 -28.33
N VAL A 59 1.41 20.58 -28.72
CA VAL A 59 2.86 20.28 -28.66
C VAL A 59 3.67 20.93 -29.78
N GLU A 60 3.02 21.46 -30.84
CA GLU A 60 3.66 22.19 -31.95
C GLU A 60 3.80 23.69 -31.65
N GLY A 61 2.94 24.20 -30.74
CA GLY A 61 2.95 25.61 -30.28
C GLY A 61 3.62 25.81 -28.94
N ASN A 62 2.87 26.35 -28.00
CA ASN A 62 3.36 26.71 -26.65
C ASN A 62 2.94 25.73 -25.55
N PHE A 63 2.72 24.48 -25.88
CA PHE A 63 2.23 23.45 -24.95
C PHE A 63 0.94 23.87 -24.23
N THR A 64 0.09 24.61 -24.94
CA THR A 64 -1.19 25.08 -24.42
C THR A 64 -2.13 23.91 -24.20
N PRO A 65 -2.61 23.66 -22.96
CA PRO A 65 -3.53 22.56 -22.68
C PRO A 65 -4.97 22.92 -23.08
N TYR A 66 -5.70 21.96 -23.59
CA TYR A 66 -7.13 22.07 -23.84
C TYR A 66 -7.92 21.49 -22.66
N TYR A 67 -8.37 22.36 -21.77
CA TYR A 67 -9.14 21.95 -20.59
C TYR A 67 -10.64 21.89 -20.84
N VAL A 68 -11.28 20.87 -20.29
CA VAL A 68 -12.74 20.72 -20.27
C VAL A 68 -13.26 20.58 -18.84
N VAL A 69 -14.44 21.15 -18.58
CA VAL A 69 -15.11 20.93 -17.29
C VAL A 69 -15.57 19.48 -17.22
N ASN A 70 -15.15 18.78 -16.17
CA ASN A 70 -15.51 17.38 -15.96
C ASN A 70 -17.04 17.22 -15.92
N PRO A 71 -17.60 16.19 -16.57
CA PRO A 71 -19.06 16.01 -16.65
C PRO A 71 -19.76 15.97 -15.27
N ASP A 72 -19.14 15.33 -14.29
CA ASP A 72 -19.62 15.24 -12.90
C ASP A 72 -19.57 16.58 -12.14
N LYS A 73 -18.71 17.52 -12.58
CA LYS A 73 -18.55 18.86 -11.96
C LYS A 73 -19.45 19.94 -12.52
N LYS A 74 -20.15 19.68 -13.62
CA LYS A 74 -21.02 20.70 -14.25
C LYS A 74 -22.07 21.27 -13.30
N LYS A 75 -22.65 20.45 -12.43
CA LYS A 75 -23.62 20.90 -11.42
C LYS A 75 -22.97 21.81 -10.37
N VAL A 76 -21.80 21.40 -9.85
CA VAL A 76 -21.04 22.20 -8.87
C VAL A 76 -20.66 23.55 -9.47
N VAL A 77 -20.15 23.59 -10.69
CA VAL A 77 -19.82 24.84 -11.39
C VAL A 77 -21.05 25.74 -11.58
N ALA A 78 -22.23 25.16 -11.90
CA ALA A 78 -23.47 25.91 -12.03
C ALA A 78 -23.93 26.53 -10.70
N GLU A 79 -23.80 25.77 -9.59
CA GLU A 79 -24.10 26.27 -8.24
C GLU A 79 -23.14 27.39 -7.84
N LEU A 80 -21.83 27.20 -8.01
CA LEU A 80 -20.83 28.23 -7.70
C LEU A 80 -21.08 29.51 -8.51
N LYS A 81 -21.45 29.41 -9.80
CA LYS A 81 -21.83 30.58 -10.61
C LYS A 81 -23.09 31.29 -10.09
N ARG A 82 -24.05 30.56 -9.52
CA ARG A 82 -25.21 31.14 -8.89
C ARG A 82 -24.85 31.95 -7.63
N HIS A 83 -24.07 31.36 -6.74
CA HIS A 83 -23.58 32.03 -5.54
C HIS A 83 -22.71 33.26 -5.87
N LEU A 84 -21.85 33.14 -6.89
CA LEU A 84 -20.99 34.26 -7.33
C LEU A 84 -21.78 35.49 -7.83
N LYS A 85 -22.96 35.28 -8.44
CA LYS A 85 -23.82 36.40 -8.89
C LYS A 85 -24.35 37.25 -7.74
N GLU A 86 -24.43 36.68 -6.55
CA GLU A 86 -24.94 37.32 -5.33
C GLU A 86 -23.83 37.84 -4.43
N ALA A 87 -22.56 37.67 -4.84
CA ALA A 87 -21.38 38.03 -4.07
C ALA A 87 -20.76 39.35 -4.56
N ASP A 88 -20.25 40.11 -3.63
CA ASP A 88 -19.49 41.37 -3.87
C ASP A 88 -17.99 41.11 -3.96
N GLU A 89 -17.49 40.04 -3.36
CA GLU A 89 -16.08 39.61 -3.37
C GLU A 89 -16.01 38.09 -3.45
N LEU A 90 -14.94 37.57 -4.07
CA LEU A 90 -14.63 36.13 -4.15
C LEU A 90 -13.29 35.82 -3.45
N TYR A 91 -13.34 34.93 -2.48
CA TYR A 91 -12.18 34.35 -1.80
C TYR A 91 -11.95 32.92 -2.26
N LEU A 92 -10.76 32.61 -2.78
CA LEU A 92 -10.32 31.28 -3.16
C LEU A 92 -9.49 30.69 -2.02
N ALA A 93 -10.07 29.81 -1.23
CA ALA A 93 -9.53 29.28 0.02
C ALA A 93 -9.19 27.78 -0.08
N THR A 94 -8.59 27.39 -1.21
CA THR A 94 -8.03 26.05 -1.44
C THR A 94 -6.71 25.89 -0.67
N ASP A 95 -6.24 24.64 -0.50
CA ASP A 95 -5.00 24.35 0.24
C ASP A 95 -3.79 25.14 -0.28
N ASP A 96 -2.80 25.35 0.59
CA ASP A 96 -1.60 26.11 0.25
C ASP A 96 -0.52 25.20 -0.34
N ASP A 97 -0.86 24.47 -1.39
CA ASP A 97 0.07 23.71 -2.23
C ASP A 97 -0.15 24.03 -3.72
N ARG A 98 0.70 23.49 -4.60
CA ARG A 98 0.59 23.72 -6.06
C ARG A 98 -0.74 23.23 -6.62
N GLU A 99 -1.27 22.14 -6.05
CA GLU A 99 -2.57 21.58 -6.42
C GLU A 99 -3.71 22.54 -6.09
N GLY A 100 -3.71 23.07 -4.84
CA GLY A 100 -4.70 24.06 -4.41
C GLY A 100 -4.59 25.39 -5.18
N GLU A 101 -3.38 25.80 -5.55
CA GLU A 101 -3.17 27.01 -6.37
C GLU A 101 -3.74 26.81 -7.79
N ALA A 102 -3.51 25.64 -8.40
CA ALA A 102 -4.11 25.29 -9.70
C ALA A 102 -5.63 25.19 -9.63
N ILE A 103 -6.20 24.62 -8.55
CA ILE A 103 -7.67 24.59 -8.34
C ILE A 103 -8.22 26.01 -8.29
N ALA A 104 -7.58 26.91 -7.54
CA ALA A 104 -7.96 28.33 -7.45
C ALA A 104 -7.95 29.03 -8.82
N TRP A 105 -6.89 28.81 -9.59
CA TRP A 105 -6.77 29.33 -10.95
C TRP A 105 -7.85 28.77 -11.87
N HIS A 106 -8.09 27.45 -11.89
CA HIS A 106 -9.14 26.81 -12.66
C HIS A 106 -10.53 27.33 -12.31
N LEU A 107 -10.79 27.62 -11.02
CA LEU A 107 -12.05 28.23 -10.58
C LEU A 107 -12.20 29.65 -11.16
N LYS A 108 -11.17 30.48 -11.06
CA LYS A 108 -11.17 31.84 -11.65
C LYS A 108 -11.46 31.83 -13.14
N GLU A 109 -10.78 30.94 -13.89
CA GLU A 109 -10.94 30.80 -15.33
C GLU A 109 -12.35 30.35 -15.77
N VAL A 110 -12.95 29.41 -15.03
CA VAL A 110 -14.27 28.82 -15.36
C VAL A 110 -15.42 29.73 -14.88
N LEU A 111 -15.29 30.34 -13.70
CA LEU A 111 -16.33 31.19 -13.12
C LEU A 111 -16.36 32.58 -13.73
N LYS A 112 -15.22 33.11 -14.21
CA LYS A 112 -15.02 34.44 -14.79
C LYS A 112 -15.65 35.54 -13.92
N PRO A 113 -15.17 35.69 -12.67
CA PRO A 113 -15.73 36.64 -11.72
C PRO A 113 -15.57 38.08 -12.24
N LYS A 114 -16.61 38.90 -11.99
CA LYS A 114 -16.57 40.35 -12.24
C LYS A 114 -16.31 41.16 -10.97
N VAL A 115 -16.20 40.46 -9.84
CA VAL A 115 -15.91 40.99 -8.50
C VAL A 115 -14.44 40.81 -8.17
N PRO A 116 -13.88 41.53 -7.20
CA PRO A 116 -12.51 41.32 -6.71
C PRO A 116 -12.30 39.86 -6.28
N VAL A 117 -11.16 39.28 -6.68
CA VAL A 117 -10.75 37.90 -6.34
C VAL A 117 -9.56 37.97 -5.42
N ARG A 118 -9.62 37.21 -4.33
CA ARG A 118 -8.54 37.15 -3.34
C ARG A 118 -8.17 35.70 -3.07
N ARG A 119 -6.89 35.39 -3.00
CA ARG A 119 -6.35 34.09 -2.59
C ARG A 119 -6.15 34.09 -1.07
N MET A 120 -6.77 33.18 -0.37
CA MET A 120 -6.69 32.99 1.07
C MET A 120 -6.04 31.65 1.37
N THR A 121 -4.91 31.63 2.09
CA THR A 121 -4.13 30.44 2.42
C THR A 121 -3.98 30.27 3.92
N PHE A 122 -4.03 29.02 4.39
CA PHE A 122 -3.86 28.66 5.80
C PHE A 122 -3.29 27.24 5.93
N THR A 123 -2.47 27.03 6.94
CA THR A 123 -1.82 25.74 7.23
C THR A 123 -2.60 24.90 8.25
N GLU A 124 -3.58 25.47 8.93
CA GLU A 124 -4.47 24.77 9.88
C GLU A 124 -5.86 25.41 9.87
N ILE A 125 -6.88 24.64 10.27
CA ILE A 125 -8.27 25.12 10.30
C ILE A 125 -8.67 25.41 11.76
N THR A 126 -8.10 26.48 12.28
CA THR A 126 -8.45 27.09 13.58
C THR A 126 -9.04 28.47 13.34
N ARG A 127 -9.78 29.00 14.34
CA ARG A 127 -10.35 30.35 14.24
C ARG A 127 -9.26 31.40 13.98
N GLU A 128 -8.17 31.31 14.72
CA GLU A 128 -7.04 32.23 14.68
C GLU A 128 -6.34 32.19 13.32
N ALA A 129 -6.10 31.00 12.78
CA ALA A 129 -5.47 30.82 11.46
C ALA A 129 -6.36 31.33 10.33
N ILE A 130 -7.67 31.05 10.38
CA ILE A 130 -8.64 31.51 9.37
C ILE A 130 -8.81 33.03 9.41
N THR A 131 -8.86 33.64 10.60
CA THR A 131 -8.94 35.11 10.73
C THR A 131 -7.68 35.77 10.19
N ARG A 132 -6.50 35.26 10.57
CA ARG A 132 -5.20 35.75 10.06
C ARG A 132 -5.10 35.60 8.52
N ALA A 133 -5.58 34.50 7.95
CA ALA A 133 -5.57 34.29 6.50
C ALA A 133 -6.49 35.25 5.76
N LEU A 134 -7.58 35.69 6.39
CA LEU A 134 -8.48 36.68 5.84
C LEU A 134 -7.85 38.06 5.77
N ASP A 135 -7.04 38.41 6.79
CA ASP A 135 -6.32 39.72 6.86
C ASP A 135 -5.09 39.74 5.92
N ASN A 136 -4.55 38.54 5.54
CA ASN A 136 -3.32 38.39 4.74
C ASN A 136 -3.60 37.70 3.40
N THR A 137 -4.60 38.18 2.65
CA THR A 137 -4.92 37.65 1.33
C THR A 137 -3.88 38.11 0.28
N ARG A 138 -3.68 37.30 -0.77
CA ARG A 138 -2.77 37.57 -1.88
C ARG A 138 -3.43 37.33 -3.24
N GLU A 139 -2.73 37.60 -4.30
CA GLU A 139 -3.09 37.13 -5.64
C GLU A 139 -2.75 35.64 -5.82
N ILE A 140 -3.30 35.04 -6.89
CA ILE A 140 -2.92 33.68 -7.29
C ILE A 140 -1.46 33.70 -7.76
N ASP A 141 -0.68 32.76 -7.27
CA ASP A 141 0.72 32.56 -7.67
C ASP A 141 0.77 31.76 -8.97
N ILE A 142 1.05 32.46 -10.08
CA ILE A 142 1.07 31.88 -11.41
C ILE A 142 2.23 30.89 -11.60
N HIS A 143 3.37 31.10 -10.95
CA HIS A 143 4.50 30.17 -11.04
C HIS A 143 4.16 28.80 -10.42
N ARG A 144 3.43 28.80 -9.30
CA ARG A 144 2.91 27.55 -8.72
C ARG A 144 1.89 26.87 -9.64
N VAL A 145 1.03 27.64 -10.30
CA VAL A 145 0.09 27.13 -11.32
C VAL A 145 0.87 26.53 -12.49
N ASP A 146 1.87 27.24 -13.01
CA ASP A 146 2.71 26.78 -14.12
C ASP A 146 3.44 25.48 -13.78
N ALA A 147 3.94 25.32 -12.58
CA ALA A 147 4.60 24.10 -12.12
C ALA A 147 3.62 22.90 -12.08
N GLN A 148 2.40 23.10 -11.57
CA GLN A 148 1.36 22.06 -11.54
C GLN A 148 0.91 21.72 -12.97
N GLU A 149 0.69 22.71 -13.82
CA GLU A 149 0.30 22.53 -15.20
C GLU A 149 1.40 21.82 -16.02
N THR A 150 2.68 22.20 -15.80
CA THR A 150 3.84 21.50 -16.37
C THR A 150 3.87 20.03 -15.96
N ARG A 151 3.70 19.73 -14.68
CA ARG A 151 3.61 18.36 -14.21
C ARG A 151 2.48 17.59 -14.89
N ARG A 152 1.30 18.19 -15.01
CA ARG A 152 0.13 17.58 -15.64
C ARG A 152 0.36 17.28 -17.13
N ILE A 153 0.99 18.21 -17.85
CA ILE A 153 1.36 18.05 -19.26
C ILE A 153 2.44 16.98 -19.40
N LEU A 154 3.49 17.03 -18.59
CA LEU A 154 4.59 16.08 -18.59
C LEU A 154 4.10 14.64 -18.38
N ASP A 155 3.26 14.41 -17.36
CA ASP A 155 2.70 13.10 -17.07
C ASP A 155 1.80 12.61 -18.23
N ARG A 156 1.12 13.54 -18.93
CA ARG A 156 0.34 13.23 -20.13
C ARG A 156 1.25 12.82 -21.31
N LEU A 157 2.31 13.57 -21.57
CA LEU A 157 3.25 13.27 -22.65
C LEU A 157 3.93 11.92 -22.44
N VAL A 158 4.55 11.71 -21.29
CA VAL A 158 5.22 10.45 -20.95
C VAL A 158 4.27 9.26 -21.00
N GLY A 159 3.10 9.41 -20.36
CA GLY A 159 2.12 8.32 -20.29
C GLY A 159 1.57 7.92 -21.66
N TYR A 160 1.32 8.87 -22.54
CA TYR A 160 0.73 8.62 -23.86
C TYR A 160 1.76 8.28 -24.95
N GLU A 161 3.03 8.59 -24.73
CA GLU A 161 4.11 8.14 -25.61
C GLU A 161 4.53 6.71 -25.29
N ILE A 162 4.77 6.40 -24.01
CA ILE A 162 5.42 5.14 -23.61
C ILE A 162 4.39 4.03 -23.35
N SER A 163 3.23 4.30 -22.71
CA SER A 163 2.27 3.25 -22.40
C SER A 163 1.77 2.45 -23.62
N PRO A 164 1.55 3.04 -24.81
CA PRO A 164 1.21 2.28 -26.01
C PRO A 164 2.29 1.28 -26.44
N VAL A 165 3.56 1.53 -26.13
CA VAL A 165 4.66 0.57 -26.40
C VAL A 165 4.50 -0.64 -25.50
N LEU A 166 4.24 -0.44 -24.19
CA LEU A 166 3.94 -1.52 -23.25
C LEU A 166 2.72 -2.34 -23.68
N TRP A 167 1.66 -1.69 -24.22
CA TRP A 167 0.45 -2.39 -24.68
C TRP A 167 0.72 -3.31 -25.87
N ARG A 168 1.55 -2.87 -26.80
CA ARG A 168 1.90 -3.64 -28.01
C ARG A 168 2.86 -4.79 -27.73
N LYS A 169 3.78 -4.60 -26.76
CA LYS A 169 4.90 -5.53 -26.56
C LYS A 169 4.71 -6.45 -25.35
N ILE A 170 3.87 -6.06 -24.36
CA ILE A 170 3.61 -6.84 -23.16
C ILE A 170 2.11 -7.14 -23.03
N ARG A 171 1.27 -6.16 -22.59
CA ARG A 171 -0.16 -6.34 -22.35
C ARG A 171 -0.92 -5.02 -22.31
N GLN A 172 -2.16 -5.01 -22.81
CA GLN A 172 -3.05 -3.84 -22.69
C GLN A 172 -3.36 -3.51 -21.21
N GLY A 173 -3.55 -2.23 -20.94
CA GLY A 173 -3.90 -1.72 -19.62
C GLY A 173 -2.72 -1.43 -18.69
N LEU A 174 -1.48 -1.68 -19.14
CA LEU A 174 -0.28 -1.25 -18.43
C LEU A 174 -0.07 0.26 -18.59
N SER A 175 0.65 0.87 -17.66
CA SER A 175 1.04 2.26 -17.75
C SER A 175 2.50 2.46 -17.40
N ALA A 176 3.20 3.23 -18.22
CA ALA A 176 4.45 3.86 -17.82
C ALA A 176 4.15 5.23 -17.25
N GLY A 177 4.86 5.61 -16.22
CA GLY A 177 4.77 6.94 -15.64
C GLY A 177 6.11 7.28 -15.01
N ARG A 178 6.43 8.54 -15.05
CA ARG A 178 7.73 9.09 -14.68
C ARG A 178 8.25 8.58 -13.33
N VAL A 179 7.46 8.66 -12.26
CA VAL A 179 7.87 8.27 -10.92
C VAL A 179 7.48 6.81 -10.59
N GLN A 180 6.32 6.34 -11.07
CA GLN A 180 5.85 4.98 -10.79
C GLN A 180 6.76 3.91 -11.40
N SER A 181 7.34 4.17 -12.59
CA SER A 181 8.24 3.23 -13.26
C SER A 181 9.55 3.08 -12.49
N VAL A 182 10.06 4.18 -11.95
CA VAL A 182 11.26 4.20 -11.10
C VAL A 182 11.01 3.50 -9.76
N ALA A 183 9.86 3.72 -9.13
CA ALA A 183 9.49 3.00 -7.92
C ALA A 183 9.36 1.48 -8.16
N THR A 184 8.82 1.08 -9.34
CA THR A 184 8.76 -0.33 -9.75
C THR A 184 10.16 -0.90 -9.94
N ARG A 185 11.06 -0.16 -10.60
CA ARG A 185 12.46 -0.54 -10.80
C ARG A 185 13.18 -0.80 -9.48
N LEU A 186 13.04 0.08 -8.47
CA LEU A 186 13.63 -0.14 -7.12
C LEU A 186 13.23 -1.49 -6.52
N VAL A 187 11.94 -1.85 -6.63
CA VAL A 187 11.44 -3.13 -6.09
C VAL A 187 11.98 -4.31 -6.91
N VAL A 188 12.07 -4.18 -8.23
CA VAL A 188 12.62 -5.22 -9.12
C VAL A 188 14.13 -5.40 -8.89
N GLU A 189 14.90 -4.32 -8.74
CA GLU A 189 16.34 -4.39 -8.44
C GLU A 189 16.59 -5.12 -7.12
N ARG A 190 15.82 -4.79 -6.06
CA ARG A 190 15.90 -5.49 -4.78
C ARG A 190 15.62 -6.98 -4.92
N GLU A 191 14.68 -7.37 -5.76
CA GLU A 191 14.39 -8.78 -5.98
C GLU A 191 15.48 -9.46 -6.81
N ARG A 192 16.09 -8.75 -7.79
CA ARG A 192 17.27 -9.24 -8.53
C ARG A 192 18.45 -9.49 -7.58
N GLU A 193 18.72 -8.57 -6.62
CA GLU A 193 19.71 -8.76 -5.56
C GLU A 193 19.42 -10.03 -4.76
N ARG A 194 18.16 -10.27 -4.40
CA ARG A 194 17.73 -11.47 -3.66
C ARG A 194 17.88 -12.76 -4.47
N MET A 195 17.53 -12.72 -5.74
CA MET A 195 17.66 -13.87 -6.66
C MET A 195 19.13 -14.26 -6.90
N ALA A 196 20.04 -13.28 -6.90
CA ALA A 196 21.48 -13.48 -7.09
C ALA A 196 22.20 -13.84 -5.78
N PHE A 197 21.53 -13.69 -4.64
CA PHE A 197 22.14 -13.90 -3.33
C PHE A 197 22.46 -15.36 -3.06
N ILE A 198 23.70 -15.61 -2.61
CA ILE A 198 24.19 -16.91 -2.16
C ILE A 198 24.46 -16.83 -0.64
N PRO A 199 23.81 -17.69 0.18
CA PRO A 199 24.01 -17.66 1.61
C PRO A 199 25.43 -18.13 1.98
N ALA A 200 26.09 -17.39 2.87
CA ALA A 200 27.33 -17.79 3.50
C ALA A 200 27.04 -18.39 4.89
N SER A 201 27.58 -19.56 5.16
CA SER A 201 27.55 -20.17 6.48
C SER A 201 28.72 -19.68 7.31
N TYR A 202 28.47 -19.31 8.56
CA TYR A 202 29.53 -18.94 9.52
C TYR A 202 29.12 -19.35 10.93
N TRP A 203 30.08 -19.50 11.82
CA TRP A 203 29.84 -19.95 13.19
C TRP A 203 30.28 -18.90 14.20
N GLY A 204 29.56 -18.83 15.30
CA GLY A 204 29.87 -18.01 16.47
C GLY A 204 29.95 -18.88 17.72
N VAL A 205 30.45 -18.30 18.81
CA VAL A 205 30.43 -18.93 20.15
C VAL A 205 29.79 -17.93 21.10
N GLU A 206 28.80 -18.40 21.85
CA GLU A 206 28.18 -17.69 22.94
C GLU A 206 28.53 -18.38 24.27
N ALA A 207 28.79 -17.60 25.31
CA ALA A 207 29.07 -18.13 26.63
C ALA A 207 28.32 -17.33 27.69
N THR A 208 27.78 -18.03 28.68
CA THR A 208 27.21 -17.44 29.89
C THR A 208 28.20 -17.59 31.03
N PHE A 209 28.57 -16.47 31.63
CA PHE A 209 29.45 -16.41 32.79
C PHE A 209 28.69 -15.95 34.02
N ALA A 210 29.10 -16.43 35.16
CA ALA A 210 28.64 -15.94 36.45
C ALA A 210 29.75 -15.12 37.16
N ALA A 211 29.33 -13.98 37.66
CA ALA A 211 30.11 -13.12 38.55
C ALA A 211 29.30 -12.97 39.84
N ASP A 212 29.80 -13.51 40.93
CA ASP A 212 29.07 -13.63 42.21
C ASP A 212 27.69 -14.30 42.00
N ASP A 213 26.59 -13.65 42.38
CA ASP A 213 25.22 -14.17 42.25
C ASP A 213 24.53 -13.78 40.90
N SER A 214 25.26 -13.19 39.97
CA SER A 214 24.68 -12.67 38.70
C SER A 214 25.28 -13.35 37.45
N GLU A 215 24.42 -13.79 36.55
CA GLU A 215 24.81 -14.38 35.27
C GLU A 215 24.63 -13.36 34.11
N PHE A 216 25.53 -13.43 33.14
CA PHE A 216 25.45 -12.62 31.93
C PHE A 216 25.95 -13.37 30.68
N ALA A 217 25.24 -13.16 29.58
CA ALA A 217 25.61 -13.77 28.30
C ALA A 217 26.64 -12.90 27.55
N THR A 218 27.60 -13.58 26.94
CA THR A 218 28.66 -12.97 26.13
C THR A 218 28.70 -13.62 24.75
N ARG A 219 29.30 -12.93 23.80
CA ARG A 219 29.56 -13.43 22.46
C ARG A 219 31.04 -13.29 22.12
N LEU A 220 31.62 -14.32 21.50
CA LEU A 220 32.98 -14.31 20.98
C LEU A 220 33.14 -13.21 19.93
N VAL A 221 34.14 -12.36 20.09
CA VAL A 221 34.43 -11.24 19.20
C VAL A 221 35.83 -11.33 18.57
N SER A 222 36.78 -11.93 19.23
CA SER A 222 38.13 -12.11 18.67
C SER A 222 38.82 -13.38 19.13
N LEU A 223 39.74 -13.88 18.31
CA LEU A 223 40.64 -14.99 18.54
C LEU A 223 42.07 -14.55 18.22
N ASP A 224 42.98 -14.66 19.15
CA ASP A 224 44.36 -14.17 19.03
C ASP A 224 44.46 -12.72 18.54
N GLY A 225 43.54 -11.86 19.00
CA GLY A 225 43.45 -10.45 18.61
C GLY A 225 42.86 -10.19 17.22
N ARG A 226 42.45 -11.22 16.47
CA ARG A 226 41.80 -11.10 15.19
C ARG A 226 40.28 -11.23 15.38
N ARG A 227 39.53 -10.30 14.81
CA ARG A 227 38.08 -10.29 14.90
C ARG A 227 37.46 -11.54 14.23
N VAL A 228 36.44 -12.12 14.85
CA VAL A 228 35.65 -13.21 14.28
C VAL A 228 34.61 -12.65 13.29
N ALA A 229 34.37 -13.37 12.20
CA ALA A 229 33.42 -13.01 11.16
C ALA A 229 31.99 -12.99 11.70
N THR A 230 31.24 -12.03 11.22
CA THR A 230 29.77 -11.89 11.41
C THR A 230 29.10 -11.84 10.04
N GLY A 231 27.80 -11.92 9.97
CA GLY A 231 27.09 -11.84 8.68
C GLY A 231 27.41 -10.60 7.84
N ARG A 232 27.87 -9.51 8.45
CA ARG A 232 28.26 -8.25 7.76
C ARG A 232 29.58 -8.35 7.00
N ASP A 233 30.38 -9.39 7.29
CA ASP A 233 31.68 -9.59 6.68
C ASP A 233 31.61 -10.35 5.36
N PHE A 234 30.46 -10.84 4.98
CA PHE A 234 30.21 -11.56 3.73
C PHE A 234 29.52 -10.69 2.70
N ALA A 235 29.95 -10.82 1.46
CA ALA A 235 29.28 -10.26 0.30
C ALA A 235 28.11 -11.15 -0.13
N ASP A 236 27.35 -10.70 -1.13
CA ASP A 236 26.15 -11.43 -1.58
C ASP A 236 26.47 -12.71 -2.38
N ASP A 237 27.74 -12.95 -2.71
CA ASP A 237 28.29 -14.16 -3.35
C ASP A 237 28.87 -15.18 -2.35
N ALA A 238 28.59 -15.03 -1.07
CA ALA A 238 29.12 -15.83 0.05
C ALA A 238 30.63 -15.65 0.33
N ALA A 239 31.35 -14.83 -0.40
CA ALA A 239 32.75 -14.54 -0.14
C ALA A 239 32.91 -13.49 0.98
N LEU A 240 34.05 -13.52 1.68
CA LEU A 240 34.39 -12.42 2.60
C LEU A 240 34.60 -11.13 1.80
N THR A 241 34.04 -10.03 2.28
CA THR A 241 34.23 -8.69 1.69
C THR A 241 35.71 -8.32 1.66
N SER A 242 36.11 -7.47 0.71
CA SER A 242 37.50 -6.98 0.60
C SER A 242 37.99 -6.34 1.91
N GLN A 243 37.08 -5.67 2.65
CA GLN A 243 37.39 -5.08 3.95
C GLN A 243 37.63 -6.14 5.02
N ALA A 244 36.84 -7.21 5.06
CA ALA A 244 37.00 -8.31 6.00
C ALA A 244 38.31 -9.08 5.73
N GLN A 245 38.63 -9.30 4.46
CA GLN A 245 39.90 -9.92 4.03
C GLN A 245 41.11 -9.06 4.44
N ALA A 246 41.07 -7.75 4.18
CA ALA A 246 42.16 -6.83 4.55
C ALA A 246 42.32 -6.76 6.09
N ALA A 247 41.24 -6.85 6.86
CA ALA A 247 41.27 -6.92 8.31
C ALA A 247 41.68 -8.32 8.86
N LYS A 248 41.89 -9.31 8.00
CA LYS A 248 42.24 -10.70 8.36
C LYS A 248 41.23 -11.30 9.35
N VAL A 249 39.94 -11.06 9.10
CA VAL A 249 38.85 -11.58 9.95
C VAL A 249 38.88 -13.10 9.98
N VAL A 250 38.66 -13.70 11.15
CA VAL A 250 38.62 -15.16 11.31
C VAL A 250 37.25 -15.67 10.91
N HIS A 251 37.17 -16.43 9.85
CA HIS A 251 35.95 -17.15 9.46
C HIS A 251 35.95 -18.51 10.17
N LEU A 252 35.06 -18.69 11.15
CA LEU A 252 34.93 -19.96 11.86
C LEU A 252 33.98 -20.89 11.11
N HIS A 253 34.42 -22.13 10.97
CA HIS A 253 33.61 -23.26 10.56
C HIS A 253 33.14 -24.06 11.79
N GLU A 254 32.25 -25.01 11.59
CA GLU A 254 31.61 -25.77 12.69
C GLU A 254 32.65 -26.42 13.61
N ALA A 255 33.61 -27.17 13.05
CA ALA A 255 34.62 -27.88 13.82
C ALA A 255 35.49 -26.93 14.67
N ASP A 256 35.89 -25.79 14.09
CA ASP A 256 36.71 -24.78 14.78
C ASP A 256 35.89 -24.12 15.91
N ALA A 257 34.61 -23.80 15.65
CA ALA A 257 33.72 -23.19 16.66
C ALA A 257 33.46 -24.14 17.84
N GLN A 258 33.26 -25.44 17.55
CA GLN A 258 33.08 -26.47 18.58
C GLN A 258 34.36 -26.65 19.44
N ALA A 259 35.53 -26.69 18.78
CA ALA A 259 36.80 -26.77 19.49
C ALA A 259 37.07 -25.54 20.37
N VAL A 260 36.78 -24.36 19.86
CA VAL A 260 36.88 -23.09 20.62
C VAL A 260 35.89 -23.09 21.77
N ALA A 261 34.63 -23.55 21.60
CA ALA A 261 33.63 -23.61 22.65
C ALA A 261 34.08 -24.54 23.79
N GLN A 262 34.56 -25.75 23.45
CA GLN A 262 35.11 -26.69 24.44
C GLN A 262 36.31 -26.13 25.21
N ALA A 263 37.19 -25.41 24.49
CA ALA A 263 38.35 -24.80 25.13
C ALA A 263 37.94 -23.63 26.09
N ILE A 264 36.92 -22.85 25.73
CA ILE A 264 36.37 -21.79 26.58
C ILE A 264 35.69 -22.40 27.83
N GLU A 265 34.97 -23.52 27.69
CA GLU A 265 34.31 -24.20 28.81
C GLU A 265 35.29 -24.66 29.88
N GLN A 266 36.52 -25.04 29.46
CA GLN A 266 37.61 -25.48 30.35
C GLN A 266 38.55 -24.35 30.81
N ALA A 267 38.36 -23.15 30.26
CA ALA A 267 39.25 -22.03 30.52
C ALA A 267 38.94 -21.34 31.86
N GLN A 268 39.99 -20.86 32.55
CA GLN A 268 39.83 -19.86 33.59
C GLN A 268 39.57 -18.48 32.97
N ALA A 269 38.32 -18.17 32.76
CA ALA A 269 37.90 -16.89 32.17
C ALA A 269 38.03 -15.77 33.20
N GLN A 270 38.47 -14.60 32.77
CA GLN A 270 38.57 -13.42 33.62
C GLN A 270 38.08 -12.16 32.92
N VAL A 271 37.66 -11.17 33.67
CA VAL A 271 37.32 -9.84 33.14
C VAL A 271 38.59 -9.14 32.73
N GLY A 272 38.81 -9.02 31.40
CA GLY A 272 40.00 -8.32 30.86
C GLY A 272 39.87 -6.81 30.94
N LYS A 273 38.66 -6.28 30.72
CA LYS A 273 38.38 -4.83 30.70
C LYS A 273 36.89 -4.55 30.86
N VAL A 274 36.58 -3.45 31.52
CA VAL A 274 35.20 -2.89 31.55
C VAL A 274 35.24 -1.49 30.96
N GLU A 275 34.49 -1.28 29.88
CA GLU A 275 34.34 0.04 29.30
C GLU A 275 32.94 0.59 29.61
N THR A 276 32.92 1.83 30.11
CA THR A 276 31.67 2.55 30.32
C THR A 276 31.68 3.83 29.48
N ARG A 277 30.63 4.02 28.67
CA ARG A 277 30.50 5.20 27.80
C ARG A 277 29.15 5.88 28.09
N PRO A 278 29.12 7.24 28.08
CA PRO A 278 27.85 7.94 28.20
C PRO A 278 26.92 7.59 27.01
N TYR A 279 25.70 7.25 27.33
CA TYR A 279 24.64 7.06 26.35
C TYR A 279 23.81 8.32 26.24
N THR A 280 23.61 8.82 25.04
CA THR A 280 22.73 9.95 24.75
C THR A 280 21.98 9.71 23.46
N ARG A 281 20.65 9.73 23.51
CA ARG A 281 19.78 9.64 22.34
C ARG A 281 18.96 10.92 22.21
N ARG A 282 18.96 11.51 21.00
CA ARG A 282 18.21 12.72 20.70
C ARG A 282 16.84 12.36 20.12
N PRO A 283 15.79 13.16 20.37
CA PRO A 283 14.50 12.95 19.75
C PRO A 283 14.57 13.26 18.24
N ALA A 284 13.76 12.54 17.50
CA ALA A 284 13.60 12.78 16.06
C ALA A 284 12.75 14.03 15.79
N PRO A 285 12.85 14.63 14.57
CA PRO A 285 12.06 15.81 14.17
C PRO A 285 10.55 15.51 14.17
N PRO A 286 9.70 16.53 14.20
CA PRO A 286 8.28 16.41 13.91
C PRO A 286 8.05 15.77 12.54
N PHE A 287 6.84 15.26 12.30
CA PHE A 287 6.55 14.54 11.07
C PHE A 287 6.52 15.43 9.83
N THR A 288 7.17 14.93 8.77
CA THR A 288 6.87 15.24 7.37
C THR A 288 5.83 14.25 6.84
N THR A 289 5.32 14.45 5.63
CA THR A 289 4.42 13.48 4.96
C THR A 289 5.06 12.10 4.86
N SER A 290 6.32 12.02 4.45
CA SER A 290 7.06 10.78 4.30
C SER A 290 7.23 10.05 5.63
N THR A 291 7.74 10.74 6.65
CA THR A 291 7.97 10.12 7.97
C THR A 291 6.67 9.74 8.67
N LEU A 292 5.56 10.47 8.44
CA LEU A 292 4.24 10.08 8.92
C LEU A 292 3.75 8.79 8.27
N GLN A 293 3.89 8.65 6.95
CA GLN A 293 3.52 7.43 6.23
C GLN A 293 4.35 6.23 6.71
N GLN A 294 5.66 6.40 6.89
CA GLN A 294 6.56 5.37 7.41
C GLN A 294 6.13 4.89 8.80
N GLU A 295 5.94 5.80 9.75
CA GLU A 295 5.58 5.44 11.13
C GLU A 295 4.14 4.91 11.26
N ALA A 296 3.20 5.43 10.48
CA ALA A 296 1.85 4.90 10.43
C ALA A 296 1.82 3.46 9.87
N SER A 297 2.67 3.16 8.88
CA SER A 297 2.83 1.80 8.37
C SER A 297 3.42 0.86 9.42
N ARG A 298 4.52 1.26 10.10
CA ARG A 298 5.20 0.45 11.10
C ARG A 298 4.33 0.19 12.34
N LYS A 299 3.73 1.23 12.91
CA LYS A 299 3.03 1.18 14.21
C LYS A 299 1.54 0.92 14.13
N LEU A 300 0.87 1.42 13.09
CA LEU A 300 -0.57 1.35 12.95
C LEU A 300 -1.03 0.38 11.86
N ARG A 301 -0.09 -0.17 11.06
CA ARG A 301 -0.37 -1.04 9.92
C ARG A 301 -1.27 -0.37 8.87
N LEU A 302 -1.13 0.94 8.72
CA LEU A 302 -1.82 1.71 7.70
C LEU A 302 -0.93 1.81 6.46
N ASN A 303 -1.49 1.55 5.29
CA ASN A 303 -0.82 1.85 4.02
C ASN A 303 -0.77 3.36 3.76
N SER A 304 0.05 3.79 2.81
CA SER A 304 0.25 5.21 2.50
C SER A 304 -1.04 5.93 2.08
N ARG A 305 -1.91 5.28 1.29
CA ARG A 305 -3.23 5.82 0.87
C ARG A 305 -4.16 6.04 2.05
N ASP A 306 -4.29 5.05 2.94
CA ASP A 306 -5.15 5.14 4.12
C ASP A 306 -4.61 6.16 5.12
N THR A 307 -3.30 6.22 5.32
CA THR A 307 -2.64 7.22 6.17
C THR A 307 -2.99 8.63 5.71
N MET A 308 -2.81 8.93 4.41
CA MET A 308 -3.13 10.26 3.88
C MET A 308 -4.62 10.58 3.92
N ARG A 309 -5.50 9.61 3.66
CA ARG A 309 -6.95 9.79 3.78
C ARG A 309 -7.38 10.13 5.21
N VAL A 310 -6.80 9.47 6.21
CA VAL A 310 -7.09 9.73 7.64
C VAL A 310 -6.50 11.06 8.07
N ALA A 311 -5.26 11.38 7.66
CA ALA A 311 -4.62 12.66 7.96
C ALA A 311 -5.40 13.83 7.34
N GLN A 312 -5.86 13.71 6.10
CA GLN A 312 -6.72 14.71 5.47
C GLN A 312 -8.00 14.96 6.27
N GLY A 313 -8.67 13.89 6.75
CA GLY A 313 -9.85 14.04 7.59
C GLY A 313 -9.56 14.74 8.93
N LEU A 314 -8.39 14.50 9.53
CA LEU A 314 -7.94 15.20 10.74
C LEU A 314 -7.67 16.70 10.47
N TYR A 315 -6.99 17.01 9.37
CA TYR A 315 -6.73 18.39 8.95
C TYR A 315 -8.02 19.15 8.66
N GLU A 316 -8.91 18.62 7.82
CA GLU A 316 -10.18 19.24 7.45
C GLU A 316 -11.11 19.48 8.66
N SER A 317 -10.95 18.67 9.71
CA SER A 317 -11.67 18.80 10.98
C SER A 317 -10.94 19.67 12.02
N GLY A 318 -9.80 20.28 11.68
CA GLY A 318 -9.04 21.18 12.54
C GLY A 318 -8.33 20.49 13.71
N TYR A 319 -7.88 19.24 13.54
CA TYR A 319 -7.12 18.52 14.56
C TYR A 319 -5.62 18.62 14.36
N ILE A 320 -5.15 18.68 13.11
CA ILE A 320 -3.72 18.76 12.76
C ILE A 320 -3.50 19.87 11.73
N THR A 321 -2.23 20.26 11.57
CA THR A 321 -1.76 21.09 10.45
C THR A 321 -1.87 20.37 9.12
N TYR A 322 -1.64 21.08 8.01
CA TYR A 322 -1.64 20.53 6.67
C TYR A 322 -0.68 19.32 6.54
N MET A 323 -1.17 18.24 5.97
CA MET A 323 -0.49 16.95 6.00
C MET A 323 0.45 16.70 4.81
N ARG A 324 0.50 17.58 3.81
CA ARG A 324 1.43 17.49 2.68
C ARG A 324 2.56 18.49 2.86
N THR A 325 3.61 18.09 3.56
CA THR A 325 4.77 18.91 3.86
C THR A 325 6.04 18.07 3.93
N ASP A 326 7.15 18.63 3.51
CA ASP A 326 8.51 18.11 3.70
C ASP A 326 9.27 18.89 4.79
N SER A 327 8.62 19.88 5.39
CA SER A 327 9.18 20.69 6.47
C SER A 327 9.14 19.96 7.82
N THR A 328 10.21 20.09 8.57
CA THR A 328 10.32 19.69 9.99
C THR A 328 10.24 20.89 10.95
N ALA A 329 10.01 22.09 10.43
CA ALA A 329 9.93 23.30 11.23
C ALA A 329 8.63 23.38 12.04
N LEU A 330 8.71 23.93 13.24
CA LEU A 330 7.57 24.29 14.07
C LEU A 330 7.53 25.81 14.23
N SER A 331 6.35 26.38 14.17
CA SER A 331 6.15 27.82 14.52
C SER A 331 6.51 28.10 15.97
N SER A 332 6.82 29.35 16.28
CA SER A 332 7.11 29.76 17.67
C SER A 332 5.94 29.43 18.63
N GLN A 333 4.71 29.56 18.16
CA GLN A 333 3.50 29.19 18.90
C GLN A 333 3.45 27.70 19.19
N ALA A 334 3.71 26.84 18.19
CA ALA A 334 3.74 25.39 18.33
C ALA A 334 4.85 24.92 19.28
N VAL A 335 6.04 25.56 19.21
CA VAL A 335 7.14 25.27 20.13
C VAL A 335 6.75 25.63 21.56
N ALA A 336 6.12 26.78 21.78
CA ALA A 336 5.62 27.19 23.11
C ALA A 336 4.57 26.21 23.64
N ALA A 337 3.56 25.85 22.80
CA ALA A 337 2.52 24.90 23.15
C ALA A 337 3.09 23.53 23.56
N ALA A 338 4.02 22.98 22.75
CA ALA A 338 4.67 21.72 23.06
C ALA A 338 5.44 21.76 24.37
N ARG A 339 6.22 22.81 24.61
CA ARG A 339 7.03 22.98 25.82
C ARG A 339 6.19 23.13 27.09
N THR A 340 5.10 23.91 27.02
CA THR A 340 4.13 24.03 28.12
C THR A 340 3.55 22.67 28.46
N GLN A 341 3.09 21.92 27.47
CA GLN A 341 2.47 20.60 27.67
C GLN A 341 3.46 19.55 28.19
N ILE A 342 4.74 19.61 27.76
CA ILE A 342 5.81 18.77 28.33
C ILE A 342 5.96 19.05 29.83
N GLY A 343 6.00 20.32 30.23
CA GLY A 343 6.12 20.71 31.64
C GLY A 343 4.95 20.21 32.48
N GLU A 344 3.72 20.33 31.97
CA GLU A 344 2.50 19.89 32.64
C GLU A 344 2.36 18.35 32.77
N LEU A 345 2.69 17.59 31.72
CA LEU A 345 2.44 16.15 31.67
C LEU A 345 3.63 15.31 32.16
N TYR A 346 4.86 15.79 31.97
CA TYR A 346 6.06 15.02 32.27
C TYR A 346 6.97 15.67 33.34
N GLY A 347 6.79 16.97 33.58
CA GLY A 347 7.57 17.74 34.53
C GLY A 347 8.67 18.60 33.88
N SER A 348 9.15 19.61 34.60
CA SER A 348 10.10 20.60 34.09
C SER A 348 11.45 20.03 33.66
N GLN A 349 11.91 18.92 34.24
CA GLN A 349 13.15 18.24 33.88
C GLN A 349 13.13 17.66 32.46
N TYR A 350 11.94 17.45 31.86
CA TYR A 350 11.79 16.98 30.49
C TYR A 350 11.81 18.11 29.46
N VAL A 351 11.77 19.38 29.91
CA VAL A 351 11.82 20.57 29.05
C VAL A 351 13.28 21.01 28.92
N PRO A 352 13.94 20.88 27.76
CA PRO A 352 15.31 21.35 27.60
C PRO A 352 15.39 22.89 27.73
N GLU A 353 16.52 23.42 28.17
CA GLU A 353 16.73 24.86 28.37
C GLU A 353 16.37 25.67 27.12
N LYS A 354 16.85 25.23 25.96
CA LYS A 354 16.59 25.88 24.67
C LYS A 354 15.61 25.06 23.82
N PRO A 355 14.71 25.71 23.07
CA PRO A 355 13.88 25.04 22.08
C PRO A 355 14.74 24.27 21.07
N ARG A 356 14.24 23.11 20.64
CA ARG A 356 14.89 22.34 19.59
C ARG A 356 14.51 22.88 18.23
N VAL A 357 15.52 23.11 17.40
CA VAL A 357 15.38 23.49 16.00
C VAL A 357 15.92 22.35 15.14
N TYR A 358 15.14 21.95 14.15
CA TYR A 358 15.51 20.94 13.18
C TYR A 358 15.75 21.59 11.83
N ALA A 359 16.89 21.29 11.21
CA ALA A 359 17.18 21.77 9.86
C ALA A 359 16.38 20.96 8.85
N THR A 360 15.72 21.60 7.92
CA THR A 360 15.10 20.95 6.76
C THR A 360 16.22 20.54 5.82
N LYS A 361 16.27 19.25 5.44
CA LYS A 361 17.33 18.70 4.60
C LYS A 361 17.26 19.19 3.15
N ASN A 362 16.07 19.47 2.66
CA ASN A 362 15.85 19.85 1.27
C ASN A 362 16.03 21.36 1.07
N LYS A 363 17.02 21.76 0.29
CA LYS A 363 17.25 23.15 -0.11
C LYS A 363 16.12 23.73 -0.99
N GLY A 364 15.32 22.85 -1.61
CA GLY A 364 14.15 23.18 -2.42
C GLY A 364 12.83 22.88 -1.70
N ALA A 365 12.79 22.99 -0.35
CA ALA A 365 11.54 22.80 0.39
C ALA A 365 10.41 23.57 -0.28
N GLN A 366 9.47 22.84 -0.83
CA GLN A 366 8.30 23.42 -1.47
C GLN A 366 7.51 24.13 -0.40
N GLU A 367 7.69 25.45 -0.29
CA GLU A 367 6.86 26.28 0.53
C GLU A 367 7.31 26.37 2.00
N ALA A 368 7.13 27.53 2.59
CA ALA A 368 7.38 27.78 4.01
C ALA A 368 6.33 27.09 4.90
N HIS A 369 6.16 25.76 4.70
CA HIS A 369 5.21 24.98 5.48
C HIS A 369 5.76 24.59 6.84
N GLU A 370 4.86 24.40 7.76
CA GLU A 370 5.11 23.84 9.07
C GLU A 370 5.06 22.29 9.01
N ALA A 371 5.71 21.63 9.95
CA ALA A 371 5.61 20.18 10.12
C ALA A 371 4.18 19.74 10.45
N ILE A 372 3.88 18.45 10.28
CA ILE A 372 2.61 17.88 10.70
C ILE A 372 2.57 17.78 12.22
N ARG A 373 1.66 18.55 12.85
CA ARG A 373 1.49 18.67 14.30
C ARG A 373 0.03 18.81 14.69
N PRO A 374 -0.33 18.65 15.97
CA PRO A 374 -1.64 19.08 16.46
C PRO A 374 -1.89 20.56 16.18
N ALA A 375 -3.11 20.91 15.76
CA ALA A 375 -3.50 22.27 15.40
C ALA A 375 -3.70 23.16 16.64
N GLY A 376 -3.50 24.45 16.46
CA GLY A 376 -3.68 25.48 17.48
C GLY A 376 -2.43 25.80 18.28
N ASP A 377 -2.57 26.72 19.21
CA ASP A 377 -1.58 27.20 20.18
C ASP A 377 -1.63 26.47 21.53
N HIS A 378 -2.65 25.64 21.72
CA HIS A 378 -2.81 24.66 22.79
C HIS A 378 -3.13 23.31 22.17
N PHE A 379 -2.20 22.35 22.29
CA PHE A 379 -2.40 21.02 21.72
C PHE A 379 -3.44 20.23 22.53
N ARG A 380 -4.54 19.85 21.92
CA ARG A 380 -5.48 18.94 22.56
C ARG A 380 -4.79 17.62 22.84
N THR A 381 -4.83 17.14 24.07
CA THR A 381 -4.25 15.86 24.45
C THR A 381 -5.01 14.69 23.81
N PRO A 382 -4.40 13.52 23.66
CA PRO A 382 -5.14 12.33 23.19
C PRO A 382 -6.38 12.01 24.01
N SER A 383 -6.38 12.25 25.31
CA SER A 383 -7.53 12.04 26.20
C SER A 383 -8.72 12.96 25.85
N GLU A 384 -8.47 14.22 25.51
CA GLU A 384 -9.51 15.20 25.17
C GLU A 384 -10.18 14.92 23.81
N VAL A 385 -9.48 14.28 22.87
CA VAL A 385 -10.02 14.02 21.52
C VAL A 385 -10.59 12.62 21.35
N LYS A 386 -10.36 11.71 22.31
CA LYS A 386 -10.67 10.28 22.19
C LYS A 386 -12.12 10.00 21.81
N ASP A 387 -13.07 10.70 22.44
CA ASP A 387 -14.50 10.48 22.22
C ASP A 387 -15.03 11.20 20.96
N SER A 388 -14.26 12.12 20.41
CA SER A 388 -14.61 12.93 19.23
C SER A 388 -14.13 12.32 17.92
N LEU A 389 -13.12 11.42 17.95
CA LEU A 389 -12.48 10.84 16.78
C LEU A 389 -12.88 9.38 16.57
N GLN A 390 -12.90 8.96 15.30
CA GLN A 390 -12.99 7.54 14.98
C GLN A 390 -11.72 6.81 15.44
N PRO A 391 -11.77 5.50 15.75
CA PRO A 391 -10.62 4.78 16.32
C PRO A 391 -9.32 4.91 15.51
N VAL A 392 -9.40 4.88 14.17
CA VAL A 392 -8.22 5.03 13.32
C VAL A 392 -7.70 6.47 13.30
N GLN A 393 -8.61 7.47 13.31
CA GLN A 393 -8.24 8.88 13.40
C GLN A 393 -7.58 9.18 14.75
N PHE A 394 -8.13 8.63 15.84
CA PHE A 394 -7.55 8.76 17.16
C PHE A 394 -6.12 8.22 17.22
N LYS A 395 -5.87 7.02 16.71
CA LYS A 395 -4.52 6.43 16.70
C LYS A 395 -3.52 7.25 15.90
N LEU A 396 -3.93 7.79 14.74
CA LEU A 396 -3.05 8.62 13.93
C LEU A 396 -2.80 9.99 14.61
N TYR A 397 -3.83 10.59 15.21
CA TYR A 397 -3.69 11.82 15.98
C TYR A 397 -2.74 11.63 17.17
N GLU A 398 -2.92 10.56 17.94
CA GLU A 398 -2.05 10.21 19.07
C GLU A 398 -0.59 10.02 18.64
N LEU A 399 -0.36 9.39 17.48
CA LEU A 399 0.97 9.22 16.92
C LEU A 399 1.60 10.58 16.59
N ILE A 400 0.86 11.47 15.93
CA ILE A 400 1.30 12.83 15.58
C ILE A 400 1.59 13.64 16.84
N TRP A 401 0.68 13.62 17.82
CA TRP A 401 0.82 14.32 19.08
C TRP A 401 2.08 13.87 19.84
N LYS A 402 2.25 12.55 20.01
CA LYS A 402 3.42 11.98 20.70
C LYS A 402 4.74 12.38 20.04
N ARG A 403 4.80 12.33 18.72
CA ARG A 403 6.00 12.72 17.96
C ARG A 403 6.31 14.20 18.11
N THR A 404 5.30 15.06 18.00
CA THR A 404 5.46 16.50 18.13
C THR A 404 5.96 16.87 19.53
N VAL A 405 5.33 16.36 20.57
CA VAL A 405 5.74 16.59 21.96
C VAL A 405 7.16 16.06 22.20
N ALA A 406 7.44 14.81 21.83
CA ALA A 406 8.76 14.19 21.97
C ALA A 406 9.87 15.00 21.27
N SER A 407 9.57 15.60 20.11
CA SER A 407 10.53 16.40 19.36
C SER A 407 11.07 17.60 20.14
N GLN A 408 10.32 18.11 21.11
CA GLN A 408 10.70 19.24 21.94
C GLN A 408 11.18 18.83 23.35
N MET A 409 11.24 17.52 23.66
CA MET A 409 11.69 17.00 24.96
C MET A 409 13.22 16.90 25.08
N ALA A 410 13.69 16.75 26.32
CA ALA A 410 15.08 16.48 26.64
C ALA A 410 15.58 15.14 26.06
N ASN A 411 16.89 15.00 25.86
CA ASN A 411 17.51 13.76 25.43
C ASN A 411 17.24 12.64 26.43
N ALA A 412 17.17 11.41 25.95
CA ALA A 412 17.36 10.24 26.79
C ALA A 412 18.86 10.10 27.09
N THR A 413 19.22 9.88 28.35
CA THR A 413 20.60 9.71 28.80
C THR A 413 20.78 8.48 29.69
N GLY A 414 21.98 7.97 29.71
CA GLY A 414 22.33 6.78 30.49
C GLY A 414 23.80 6.42 30.32
N SER A 415 24.10 5.16 30.50
CA SER A 415 25.43 4.61 30.24
C SER A 415 25.34 3.28 29.51
N THR A 416 26.25 3.06 28.57
CA THR A 416 26.48 1.76 27.94
C THR A 416 27.75 1.17 28.55
N ALA A 417 27.64 -0.01 29.14
CA ALA A 417 28.78 -0.79 29.62
C ALA A 417 29.09 -1.89 28.61
N VAL A 418 30.36 -2.16 28.41
CA VAL A 418 30.86 -3.30 27.66
C VAL A 418 31.84 -4.03 28.56
N ILE A 419 31.57 -5.29 28.86
CA ILE A 419 32.44 -6.19 29.61
C ILE A 419 33.21 -7.02 28.56
N HIS A 420 34.52 -6.98 28.62
CA HIS A 420 35.41 -7.83 27.83
C HIS A 420 35.87 -8.97 28.70
N VAL A 421 35.60 -10.20 28.31
CA VAL A 421 36.02 -11.42 28.97
C VAL A 421 37.16 -12.05 28.17
N GLN A 422 38.24 -12.36 28.84
CA GLN A 422 39.38 -13.07 28.25
C GLN A 422 39.40 -14.51 28.73
N ALA A 423 39.48 -15.45 27.79
CA ALA A 423 39.60 -16.88 28.09
C ALA A 423 40.88 -17.44 27.40
N PRO A 424 41.89 -17.86 28.16
CA PRO A 424 43.04 -18.55 27.60
C PRO A 424 42.62 -19.95 27.14
N LEU A 425 42.85 -20.25 25.85
CA LEU A 425 42.46 -21.51 25.23
C LEU A 425 43.57 -22.55 25.38
N ASN A 426 43.22 -23.69 26.02
CA ASN A 426 44.11 -24.84 26.17
C ASN A 426 43.50 -26.04 25.38
N GLY A 427 44.32 -27.01 24.98
CA GLY A 427 43.86 -28.20 24.26
C GLY A 427 44.02 -28.13 22.74
N ASP A 428 43.08 -28.72 22.02
CA ASP A 428 43.18 -28.93 20.53
C ASP A 428 42.74 -27.72 19.70
N ALA A 429 42.40 -26.58 20.34
CA ALA A 429 42.03 -25.37 19.62
C ALA A 429 43.21 -24.75 18.89
N SER A 430 43.06 -24.39 17.65
CA SER A 430 44.05 -23.73 16.80
C SER A 430 44.43 -22.31 17.29
N PHE A 431 43.74 -21.81 18.29
CA PHE A 431 43.87 -20.46 18.84
C PHE A 431 44.28 -20.53 20.35
N LYS A 432 45.00 -19.51 20.81
CA LYS A 432 45.53 -19.46 22.20
C LYS A 432 44.70 -18.60 23.14
N GLN A 433 43.98 -17.64 22.62
CA GLN A 433 43.19 -16.69 23.42
C GLN A 433 41.88 -16.33 22.72
N ALA A 434 40.79 -16.38 23.46
CA ALA A 434 39.48 -15.89 23.06
C ALA A 434 39.13 -14.61 23.84
N GLU A 435 38.56 -13.67 23.15
CA GLU A 435 37.92 -12.51 23.75
C GLU A 435 36.42 -12.54 23.47
N LEU A 436 35.63 -12.50 24.53
CA LEU A 436 34.16 -12.44 24.45
C LEU A 436 33.67 -11.09 25.00
N THR A 437 32.57 -10.62 24.54
CA THR A 437 31.99 -9.35 25.01
C THR A 437 30.52 -9.49 25.37
N ALA A 438 30.12 -8.78 26.44
CA ALA A 438 28.76 -8.46 26.76
C ALA A 438 28.59 -6.95 26.71
N SER A 439 27.47 -6.49 26.12
CA SER A 439 27.13 -5.06 26.10
C SER A 439 25.74 -4.86 26.69
N GLY A 440 25.56 -3.81 27.47
CA GLY A 440 24.30 -3.46 28.07
C GLY A 440 24.16 -1.94 28.18
N THR A 441 22.96 -1.41 27.96
CA THR A 441 22.65 0.02 28.09
C THR A 441 21.65 0.21 29.23
N VAL A 442 22.00 1.07 30.18
CA VAL A 442 21.10 1.49 31.26
C VAL A 442 20.69 2.92 31.02
N ILE A 443 19.39 3.13 30.77
CA ILE A 443 18.81 4.47 30.63
C ILE A 443 18.47 5.00 32.01
N THR A 444 19.22 5.99 32.48
CA THR A 444 19.02 6.63 33.79
C THR A 444 17.97 7.74 33.73
N PHE A 445 17.84 8.39 32.57
CA PHE A 445 16.82 9.38 32.33
C PHE A 445 16.16 9.14 30.96
N LYS A 446 14.87 8.85 30.94
CA LYS A 446 14.13 8.49 29.73
C LYS A 446 14.02 9.61 28.70
N GLY A 447 14.04 10.91 29.15
CA GLY A 447 13.87 12.03 28.25
C GLY A 447 12.66 11.83 27.33
N PHE A 448 12.82 12.10 26.03
CA PHE A 448 11.74 11.95 25.04
C PHE A 448 11.17 10.51 24.92
N LEU A 449 11.91 9.47 25.32
CA LEU A 449 11.44 8.09 25.32
C LEU A 449 10.25 7.87 26.30
N ALA A 450 10.01 8.79 27.22
CA ALA A 450 8.81 8.77 28.05
C ALA A 450 7.52 9.01 27.25
N ALA A 451 7.61 9.75 26.16
CA ALA A 451 6.48 10.07 25.27
C ALA A 451 6.43 9.23 24.01
N TYR A 452 7.60 8.95 23.40
CA TYR A 452 7.64 8.37 22.06
C TYR A 452 8.95 7.63 21.76
N GLU A 453 8.82 6.50 21.11
CA GLU A 453 9.92 5.76 20.50
C GLU A 453 9.60 5.45 19.05
N GLU A 454 10.59 5.61 18.14
CA GLU A 454 10.39 5.34 16.70
C GLU A 454 10.28 3.84 16.41
N GLY A 455 9.48 3.51 15.38
CA GLY A 455 9.49 2.19 14.76
C GLY A 455 10.74 2.01 13.91
N ARG A 456 11.23 0.77 13.79
CA ARG A 456 12.36 0.41 12.92
C ARG A 456 11.90 -0.52 11.83
N ASP A 457 12.53 -0.43 10.65
CA ASP A 457 12.42 -1.46 9.61
C ASP A 457 13.33 -2.63 10.01
N ALA A 458 13.04 -3.84 9.50
CA ALA A 458 13.93 -4.98 9.69
C ALA A 458 15.31 -4.70 9.07
N ASP A 459 16.36 -4.86 9.84
CA ASP A 459 17.75 -4.82 9.36
C ASP A 459 18.21 -6.25 9.10
N ARG A 460 19.03 -6.43 8.05
CA ARG A 460 19.61 -7.73 7.66
C ARG A 460 20.47 -8.36 8.78
N TYR A 461 21.10 -7.53 9.61
CA TYR A 461 22.06 -7.92 10.65
C TYR A 461 21.79 -7.23 11.98
N GLU A 462 20.51 -6.99 12.33
CA GLU A 462 20.14 -6.37 13.60
C GLU A 462 20.44 -7.38 14.73
N GLY A 463 21.51 -7.11 15.50
CA GLY A 463 21.73 -7.79 16.77
C GLY A 463 20.72 -7.27 17.79
N ASP A 464 20.15 -8.15 18.58
CA ASP A 464 19.29 -7.83 19.72
C ASP A 464 20.03 -6.95 20.74
N ALA A 465 20.06 -5.64 20.51
CA ALA A 465 20.44 -4.68 21.54
C ALA A 465 19.24 -4.56 22.52
N LYS A 466 19.05 -5.55 23.36
CA LYS A 466 18.12 -5.47 24.49
C LYS A 466 18.71 -4.56 25.55
N ASP A 467 17.88 -3.82 26.27
CA ASP A 467 18.24 -3.16 27.53
C ASP A 467 18.62 -4.24 28.56
N VAL A 468 19.83 -4.78 28.42
CA VAL A 468 20.37 -5.79 29.36
C VAL A 468 21.16 -5.04 30.43
N ARG A 469 20.76 -5.22 31.68
CA ARG A 469 21.53 -4.74 32.81
C ARG A 469 22.66 -5.74 33.06
N LEU A 470 23.89 -5.31 32.86
CA LEU A 470 25.07 -6.09 33.15
C LEU A 470 25.40 -6.02 34.66
N PRO A 471 25.99 -7.08 35.24
CA PRO A 471 26.49 -7.05 36.63
C PRO A 471 27.65 -6.07 36.79
N GLU A 472 27.87 -5.61 38.00
CA GLU A 472 29.05 -4.83 38.36
C GLU A 472 30.23 -5.79 38.53
N VAL A 473 31.22 -5.70 37.66
CA VAL A 473 32.43 -6.52 37.68
C VAL A 473 33.67 -5.65 37.61
N SER A 474 34.79 -6.17 38.08
CA SER A 474 36.09 -5.49 38.12
C SER A 474 37.10 -6.18 37.20
N THR A 475 38.00 -5.40 36.59
CA THR A 475 39.09 -5.96 35.78
C THR A 475 39.94 -6.93 36.59
N GLY A 476 40.25 -8.11 36.06
CA GLY A 476 40.95 -9.19 36.70
C GLY A 476 40.07 -10.11 37.54
N GLN A 477 38.77 -9.85 37.69
CA GLN A 477 37.84 -10.75 38.38
C GLN A 477 37.70 -12.06 37.60
N GLU A 478 37.92 -13.19 38.30
CA GLU A 478 37.66 -14.52 37.74
C GLU A 478 36.17 -14.75 37.58
N LEU A 479 35.80 -15.44 36.51
CA LEU A 479 34.41 -15.74 36.15
C LEU A 479 34.19 -17.25 36.13
N GLU A 480 33.07 -17.69 36.66
CA GLU A 480 32.66 -19.09 36.54
C GLU A 480 31.90 -19.28 35.19
N THR A 481 32.41 -20.21 34.39
CA THR A 481 31.72 -20.57 33.11
C THR A 481 30.52 -21.46 33.41
N ARG A 482 29.31 -21.01 33.00
CA ARG A 482 28.06 -21.76 33.21
C ARG A 482 27.67 -22.58 32.02
N GLN A 483 27.74 -21.96 30.83
CA GLN A 483 27.35 -22.59 29.57
C GLN A 483 28.18 -22.00 28.44
N VAL A 484 28.60 -22.84 27.51
CA VAL A 484 29.21 -22.40 26.25
C VAL A 484 28.56 -23.15 25.13
N GLN A 485 28.19 -22.42 24.06
CA GLN A 485 27.53 -22.99 22.90
C GLN A 485 28.15 -22.43 21.60
N ALA A 486 28.54 -23.35 20.71
CA ALA A 486 28.79 -22.99 19.32
C ALA A 486 27.46 -22.91 18.56
N SER A 487 27.25 -21.83 17.83
CA SER A 487 26.01 -21.57 17.06
C SER A 487 26.34 -21.31 15.59
N GLY A 488 25.69 -22.07 14.72
CA GLY A 488 25.76 -21.88 13.27
C GLY A 488 24.79 -20.78 12.80
N HIS A 489 25.26 -19.98 11.86
CA HIS A 489 24.50 -18.90 11.26
C HIS A 489 24.63 -18.95 9.74
N GLU A 490 23.61 -18.44 9.06
CA GLU A 490 23.66 -18.18 7.61
C GLU A 490 23.34 -16.71 7.35
N THR A 491 23.99 -16.15 6.35
CA THR A 491 23.62 -14.82 5.89
C THR A 491 22.26 -14.88 5.21
N THR A 492 21.46 -13.82 5.36
CA THR A 492 20.13 -13.71 4.74
C THR A 492 20.17 -12.71 3.58
N PRO A 493 19.33 -12.86 2.56
CA PRO A 493 19.26 -11.89 1.49
C PRO A 493 18.78 -10.52 2.00
N PRO A 494 19.07 -9.42 1.28
CA PRO A 494 18.59 -8.10 1.69
C PRO A 494 17.06 -8.09 1.85
N PRO A 495 16.52 -7.42 2.89
CA PRO A 495 15.08 -7.41 3.13
C PRO A 495 14.36 -6.70 1.97
N ARG A 496 13.19 -7.24 1.60
CA ARG A 496 12.31 -6.59 0.64
C ARG A 496 11.84 -5.24 1.16
N TYR A 497 11.54 -4.35 0.23
CA TYR A 497 10.88 -3.11 0.60
C TYR A 497 9.50 -3.37 1.22
N THR A 498 9.17 -2.60 2.24
CA THR A 498 7.81 -2.34 2.69
C THR A 498 7.35 -1.00 2.09
N GLU A 499 6.06 -0.64 2.18
CA GLU A 499 5.66 0.73 1.79
C GLU A 499 6.46 1.79 2.55
N ALA A 500 6.74 1.56 3.84
CA ALA A 500 7.52 2.48 4.66
C ALA A 500 8.96 2.65 4.12
N SER A 501 9.67 1.55 3.89
CA SER A 501 11.06 1.62 3.42
C SER A 501 11.16 2.04 1.95
N LEU A 502 10.15 1.78 1.11
CA LEU A 502 10.12 2.29 -0.27
C LEU A 502 9.86 3.80 -0.31
N VAL A 503 8.95 4.34 0.52
CA VAL A 503 8.74 5.79 0.65
C VAL A 503 10.03 6.47 1.13
N LYS A 504 10.72 5.86 2.11
CA LYS A 504 12.02 6.35 2.58
C LYS A 504 13.07 6.36 1.45
N ALA A 505 13.16 5.26 0.69
CA ALA A 505 14.12 5.14 -0.41
C ALA A 505 13.87 6.15 -1.55
N LEU A 506 12.61 6.48 -1.83
CA LEU A 506 12.23 7.52 -2.79
C LEU A 506 12.58 8.91 -2.27
N GLU A 507 12.27 9.21 -0.99
CA GLU A 507 12.62 10.48 -0.35
C GLU A 507 14.13 10.73 -0.33
N GLU A 508 14.93 9.73 0.05
CA GLU A 508 16.39 9.82 0.09
C GLU A 508 17.03 10.07 -1.29
N ARG A 509 16.33 9.71 -2.38
CA ARG A 509 16.74 9.94 -3.76
C ARG A 509 16.08 11.19 -4.37
N GLU A 510 15.32 11.96 -3.59
CA GLU A 510 14.57 13.15 -4.04
C GLU A 510 13.53 12.85 -5.15
N ILE A 511 13.07 11.58 -5.24
CA ILE A 511 12.10 11.09 -6.21
C ILE A 511 10.68 11.17 -5.65
N GLY A 512 9.81 11.90 -6.33
CA GLY A 512 8.46 12.20 -5.85
C GLY A 512 8.43 13.36 -4.84
N ARG A 513 7.23 13.69 -4.39
CA ARG A 513 6.97 14.80 -3.45
C ARG A 513 5.85 14.41 -2.49
N PRO A 514 5.61 15.14 -1.40
CA PRO A 514 4.54 14.86 -0.42
C PRO A 514 3.17 14.55 -1.04
N SER A 515 2.83 15.18 -2.14
CA SER A 515 1.57 14.95 -2.86
C SER A 515 1.52 13.63 -3.65
N THR A 516 2.65 12.98 -3.94
CA THR A 516 2.74 11.85 -4.88
C THR A 516 3.02 10.49 -4.24
N TYR A 517 3.65 10.39 -3.06
CA TYR A 517 4.04 9.10 -2.46
C TYR A 517 2.88 8.11 -2.35
N ALA A 518 1.74 8.53 -1.78
CA ALA A 518 0.57 7.66 -1.63
C ALA A 518 -0.01 7.20 -2.98
N SER A 519 0.02 8.05 -4.00
CA SER A 519 -0.45 7.70 -5.34
C SER A 519 0.49 6.73 -6.05
N ILE A 520 1.82 6.87 -5.87
CA ILE A 520 2.83 5.95 -6.41
C ILE A 520 2.60 4.54 -5.86
N MET A 521 2.52 4.39 -4.51
CA MET A 521 2.27 3.11 -3.84
C MET A 521 0.98 2.46 -4.35
N SER A 522 -0.07 3.26 -4.49
CA SER A 522 -1.35 2.78 -5.01
C SER A 522 -1.26 2.30 -6.45
N VAL A 523 -0.61 3.06 -7.34
CA VAL A 523 -0.55 2.73 -8.76
C VAL A 523 0.27 1.47 -9.02
N ILE A 524 1.42 1.29 -8.37
CA ILE A 524 2.24 0.07 -8.57
C ILE A 524 1.50 -1.18 -8.11
N SER A 525 0.68 -1.10 -7.03
CA SER A 525 -0.17 -2.19 -6.56
C SER A 525 -1.40 -2.40 -7.46
N ASP A 526 -2.16 -1.34 -7.78
CA ASP A 526 -3.37 -1.42 -8.59
C ASP A 526 -3.10 -1.90 -10.03
N ARG A 527 -1.87 -1.67 -10.57
CA ARG A 527 -1.42 -2.17 -11.88
C ARG A 527 -0.91 -3.60 -11.85
N GLY A 528 -0.76 -4.19 -10.66
CA GLY A 528 -0.22 -5.53 -10.47
C GLY A 528 1.28 -5.62 -10.77
N TYR A 529 2.03 -4.54 -10.53
CA TYR A 529 3.49 -4.56 -10.59
C TYR A 529 4.07 -5.13 -9.32
N VAL A 530 3.41 -4.92 -8.19
CA VAL A 530 3.78 -5.50 -6.90
C VAL A 530 2.60 -6.19 -6.24
N ASP A 531 2.90 -7.30 -5.55
CA ASP A 531 2.02 -8.01 -4.65
C ASP A 531 2.49 -7.81 -3.20
N HIS A 532 1.60 -8.01 -2.23
CA HIS A 532 1.90 -7.88 -0.83
C HIS A 532 1.99 -9.25 -0.14
N ARG A 533 3.15 -9.55 0.47
CA ARG A 533 3.33 -10.67 1.41
C ARG A 533 3.53 -10.11 2.81
N GLY A 534 2.46 -10.07 3.59
CA GLY A 534 2.46 -9.31 4.84
C GLY A 534 2.66 -7.82 4.58
N GLN A 535 3.79 -7.28 5.01
CA GLN A 535 4.18 -5.88 4.71
C GLN A 535 5.17 -5.77 3.54
N ALA A 536 5.77 -6.87 3.13
CA ALA A 536 6.76 -6.88 2.07
C ALA A 536 6.11 -6.67 0.70
N LEU A 537 6.73 -5.83 -0.12
CA LEU A 537 6.41 -5.61 -1.52
C LEU A 537 7.21 -6.61 -2.36
N VAL A 538 6.51 -7.49 -3.06
CA VAL A 538 7.11 -8.50 -3.93
C VAL A 538 6.79 -8.13 -5.37
N PRO A 539 7.78 -7.92 -6.25
CA PRO A 539 7.50 -7.60 -7.64
C PRO A 539 6.93 -8.83 -8.36
N THR A 540 5.98 -8.61 -9.23
CA THR A 540 5.46 -9.65 -10.11
C THR A 540 6.40 -9.83 -11.32
N TRP A 541 6.35 -10.98 -11.98
CA TRP A 541 7.09 -11.19 -13.24
C TRP A 541 6.71 -10.19 -14.34
N LEU A 542 5.50 -9.63 -14.25
CA LEU A 542 5.07 -8.52 -15.11
C LEU A 542 5.89 -7.26 -14.87
N ALA A 543 6.24 -6.96 -13.62
CA ALA A 543 7.11 -5.82 -13.30
C ALA A 543 8.51 -6.00 -13.88
N PHE A 544 9.07 -7.21 -13.85
CA PHE A 544 10.36 -7.51 -14.49
C PHE A 544 10.32 -7.22 -15.99
N ALA A 545 9.28 -7.69 -16.70
CA ALA A 545 9.13 -7.44 -18.14
C ALA A 545 8.96 -5.95 -18.46
N VAL A 546 8.18 -5.21 -17.67
CA VAL A 546 7.98 -3.77 -17.83
C VAL A 546 9.27 -3.00 -17.55
N THR A 547 9.96 -3.32 -16.45
CA THR A 547 11.23 -2.67 -16.08
C THR A 547 12.30 -2.94 -17.14
N ARG A 548 12.45 -4.18 -17.59
CA ARG A 548 13.39 -4.54 -18.66
C ARG A 548 13.13 -3.77 -19.95
N LEU A 549 11.88 -3.72 -20.42
CA LEU A 549 11.54 -2.95 -21.62
C LEU A 549 11.94 -1.47 -21.48
N LEU A 550 11.69 -0.89 -20.30
CA LEU A 550 12.01 0.51 -20.04
C LEU A 550 13.53 0.72 -19.91
N GLU A 551 14.25 -0.18 -19.25
CA GLU A 551 15.73 -0.11 -19.13
C GLU A 551 16.43 -0.23 -20.50
N GLU A 552 15.96 -1.13 -21.37
CA GLU A 552 16.57 -1.38 -22.68
C GLU A 552 16.22 -0.29 -23.71
N ASN A 553 15.05 0.35 -23.63
CA ASN A 553 14.54 1.25 -24.68
C ASN A 553 14.29 2.69 -24.21
N PHE A 554 14.21 2.93 -22.91
CA PHE A 554 13.91 4.22 -22.28
C PHE A 554 14.71 4.39 -20.99
N ALA A 555 16.00 4.02 -21.00
CA ALA A 555 16.85 3.94 -19.80
C ALA A 555 16.76 5.19 -18.92
N GLN A 556 16.77 6.37 -19.51
CA GLN A 556 16.70 7.64 -18.79
C GLN A 556 15.34 7.86 -18.07
N MET A 557 14.24 7.32 -18.63
CA MET A 557 12.91 7.45 -18.00
C MET A 557 12.75 6.61 -16.72
N VAL A 558 13.70 5.74 -16.44
CA VAL A 558 13.79 4.93 -15.22
C VAL A 558 15.07 5.21 -14.44
N ASP A 559 15.84 6.18 -14.87
CA ASP A 559 17.04 6.65 -14.17
C ASP A 559 16.66 7.47 -12.93
N TYR A 560 17.37 7.24 -11.82
CA TYR A 560 17.07 7.88 -10.52
C TYR A 560 17.41 9.36 -10.53
N ASP A 561 18.63 9.70 -10.96
CA ASP A 561 19.13 11.08 -10.95
C ASP A 561 18.36 11.95 -11.95
N PHE A 562 18.06 11.40 -13.13
CA PHE A 562 17.21 12.08 -14.10
C PHE A 562 15.79 12.35 -13.56
N THR A 563 15.19 11.39 -12.87
CA THR A 563 13.86 11.58 -12.27
C THR A 563 13.89 12.61 -11.13
N ALA A 564 14.93 12.61 -10.31
CA ALA A 564 15.13 13.61 -9.26
C ALA A 564 15.34 15.03 -9.87
N SER A 565 16.12 15.12 -10.95
CA SER A 565 16.35 16.41 -11.63
C SER A 565 15.06 17.00 -12.20
N MET A 566 14.19 16.18 -12.80
CA MET A 566 12.87 16.63 -13.27
C MET A 566 11.99 17.17 -12.14
N GLU A 567 12.04 16.57 -10.94
CA GLU A 567 11.31 17.08 -9.77
C GLU A 567 11.90 18.41 -9.29
N ALA A 568 13.23 18.56 -9.33
CA ALA A 568 13.90 19.82 -9.00
C ALA A 568 13.58 20.93 -10.03
N ASP A 569 13.46 20.58 -11.30
CA ASP A 569 13.07 21.51 -12.35
C ASP A 569 11.63 22.04 -12.15
N LEU A 570 10.71 21.16 -11.78
CA LEU A 570 9.35 21.57 -11.42
C LEU A 570 9.33 22.49 -10.19
N ASP A 571 10.27 22.32 -9.26
CA ASP A 571 10.45 23.24 -8.13
C ASP A 571 10.98 24.59 -8.60
N ARG A 572 11.94 24.63 -9.54
CA ARG A 572 12.44 25.88 -10.13
C ARG A 572 11.35 26.63 -10.91
N ILE A 573 10.49 25.93 -11.63
CA ILE A 573 9.33 26.55 -12.30
C ILE A 573 8.40 27.18 -11.25
N ALA A 574 8.14 26.51 -10.13
CA ALA A 574 7.28 27.04 -9.07
C ALA A 574 7.90 28.28 -8.36
N LEU A 575 9.22 28.41 -8.39
CA LEU A 575 9.95 29.59 -7.86
C LEU A 575 10.08 30.71 -8.91
N GLY A 576 9.69 30.47 -10.18
CA GLY A 576 9.86 31.42 -11.27
C GLY A 576 11.31 31.51 -11.81
N GLU A 577 12.16 30.54 -11.47
CA GLU A 577 13.55 30.45 -11.90
C GLU A 577 13.72 29.74 -13.26
N GLU A 578 12.69 29.05 -13.71
CA GLU A 578 12.65 28.31 -14.97
C GLU A 578 11.34 28.57 -15.72
N GLU A 579 11.38 28.74 -17.05
CA GLU A 579 10.20 29.02 -17.86
C GLU A 579 9.58 27.71 -18.40
N ARG A 580 8.30 27.49 -18.14
CA ARG A 580 7.60 26.21 -18.39
C ARG A 580 7.61 25.80 -19.87
N VAL A 581 7.39 26.72 -20.82
CA VAL A 581 7.27 26.38 -22.23
C VAL A 581 8.64 26.01 -22.81
N ALA A 582 9.68 26.74 -22.43
CA ALA A 582 11.06 26.43 -22.83
C ALA A 582 11.48 25.07 -22.29
N TRP A 583 11.15 24.78 -21.00
CA TRP A 583 11.44 23.48 -20.39
C TRP A 583 10.70 22.33 -21.06
N LEU A 584 9.37 22.45 -21.30
CA LEU A 584 8.57 21.43 -21.99
C LEU A 584 9.05 21.20 -23.42
N ARG A 585 9.50 22.25 -24.11
CA ARG A 585 10.05 22.14 -25.48
C ARG A 585 11.35 21.34 -25.47
N ARG A 586 12.29 21.65 -24.58
CA ARG A 586 13.52 20.87 -24.45
C ARG A 586 13.23 19.41 -24.11
N PHE A 587 12.34 19.17 -23.16
CA PHE A 587 11.97 17.81 -22.76
C PHE A 587 11.32 17.00 -23.89
N TYR A 588 10.39 17.60 -24.64
CA TYR A 588 9.62 16.85 -25.65
C TYR A 588 10.30 16.81 -27.01
N ASN A 589 10.78 17.94 -27.50
CA ASN A 589 11.39 18.05 -28.84
C ASN A 589 12.90 17.91 -28.84
N GLY A 590 13.57 18.12 -27.71
CA GLY A 590 15.03 18.17 -27.60
C GLY A 590 15.63 19.54 -27.84
N ASP A 591 16.93 19.66 -27.62
CA ASP A 591 17.72 20.83 -27.97
C ASP A 591 18.20 20.70 -29.43
N ILE A 592 17.97 21.73 -30.23
CA ILE A 592 18.29 21.75 -31.65
C ILE A 592 19.80 21.62 -31.90
N ASP A 593 20.63 22.05 -30.94
CA ASP A 593 22.10 22.06 -31.04
C ASP A 593 22.79 20.90 -30.27
N ALA A 594 22.00 20.00 -29.66
CA ALA A 594 22.56 18.91 -28.85
C ALA A 594 22.76 17.64 -29.69
N ASP A 595 23.78 16.83 -29.32
CA ASP A 595 24.00 15.51 -29.88
C ASP A 595 22.73 14.66 -29.76
N PRO A 596 22.19 14.10 -30.88
CA PRO A 596 21.01 13.23 -30.84
C PRO A 596 21.16 12.00 -29.93
N GLN A 597 22.40 11.63 -29.59
CA GLN A 597 22.69 10.55 -28.66
C GLN A 597 22.90 11.01 -27.21
N ALA A 598 22.95 12.33 -26.98
CA ALA A 598 22.92 12.89 -25.65
C ALA A 598 21.53 12.63 -25.00
N ASN A 599 21.44 12.72 -23.70
CA ASN A 599 20.24 12.45 -22.88
C ASN A 599 18.91 13.03 -23.43
N ILE A 600 17.77 12.74 -22.81
CA ILE A 600 16.43 13.24 -23.23
C ILE A 600 16.40 14.77 -23.48
N HIS A 601 17.19 15.54 -22.73
CA HIS A 601 17.32 16.98 -22.98
C HIS A 601 18.00 17.26 -24.32
N GLY A 602 18.85 16.35 -24.82
CA GLY A 602 19.43 16.46 -26.16
C GLY A 602 18.49 16.00 -27.27
N ALA A 603 18.03 14.79 -27.21
CA ALA A 603 17.22 14.17 -28.28
C ALA A 603 15.71 14.46 -28.17
N GLY A 604 15.19 14.71 -26.94
CA GLY A 604 13.76 14.87 -26.68
C GLY A 604 12.97 13.55 -26.70
N LEU A 605 11.89 13.51 -25.90
CA LEU A 605 11.04 12.32 -25.76
C LEU A 605 10.45 11.88 -27.11
N LYS A 606 10.04 12.84 -27.95
CA LYS A 606 9.45 12.57 -29.28
C LYS A 606 10.43 11.79 -30.15
N THR A 607 11.65 12.26 -30.25
CA THR A 607 12.71 11.64 -31.07
C THR A 607 13.04 10.24 -30.58
N LEU A 608 13.10 10.04 -29.26
CA LEU A 608 13.33 8.71 -28.70
C LEU A 608 12.21 7.71 -29.08
N VAL A 609 10.96 8.17 -29.04
CA VAL A 609 9.81 7.31 -29.40
C VAL A 609 9.74 7.07 -30.92
N ASP A 610 10.00 8.08 -31.73
CA ASP A 610 9.98 7.99 -33.21
C ASP A 610 11.10 7.11 -33.76
N ASN A 611 12.26 7.05 -33.08
CA ASN A 611 13.44 6.27 -33.45
C ASN A 611 13.51 4.89 -32.77
N LEU A 612 12.46 4.47 -32.06
CA LEU A 612 12.40 3.14 -31.47
C LEU A 612 12.55 2.09 -32.56
N GLY A 613 13.60 1.29 -32.48
CA GLY A 613 13.81 0.12 -33.30
C GLY A 613 12.74 -0.96 -33.11
N GLU A 614 12.89 -2.07 -33.80
CA GLU A 614 12.03 -3.21 -33.61
C GLU A 614 12.31 -3.86 -32.23
N ILE A 615 11.37 -3.74 -31.30
CA ILE A 615 11.45 -4.37 -29.99
C ILE A 615 10.97 -5.82 -30.12
N ASP A 616 11.82 -6.79 -29.78
CA ASP A 616 11.42 -8.18 -29.70
C ASP A 616 10.54 -8.41 -28.45
N ALA A 617 9.23 -8.51 -28.68
CA ALA A 617 8.26 -8.76 -27.60
C ALA A 617 8.51 -10.10 -26.88
N ARG A 618 9.10 -11.10 -27.56
CA ARG A 618 9.41 -12.40 -26.98
C ARG A 618 10.60 -12.27 -26.01
N ALA A 619 11.66 -11.59 -26.41
CA ALA A 619 12.84 -11.34 -25.60
C ALA A 619 12.50 -10.55 -24.32
N VAL A 620 11.75 -9.45 -24.46
CA VAL A 620 11.30 -8.61 -23.32
C VAL A 620 10.51 -9.41 -22.28
N ASN A 621 9.67 -10.35 -22.72
CA ASN A 621 8.82 -11.16 -21.84
C ASN A 621 9.48 -12.48 -21.41
N SER A 622 10.80 -12.65 -21.62
CA SER A 622 11.53 -13.89 -21.33
C SER A 622 12.67 -13.62 -20.37
N MET A 623 12.85 -14.53 -19.39
CA MET A 623 13.96 -14.50 -18.43
C MET A 623 14.54 -15.90 -18.32
N GLU A 624 15.84 -16.02 -18.43
CA GLU A 624 16.55 -17.28 -18.25
C GLU A 624 16.63 -17.60 -16.76
N ILE A 625 16.27 -18.84 -16.41
CA ILE A 625 16.34 -19.34 -15.02
C ILE A 625 17.59 -20.20 -14.81
N GLY A 626 18.06 -20.90 -15.86
CA GLY A 626 19.16 -21.82 -15.85
C GLY A 626 18.79 -23.16 -16.51
N ASP A 627 19.77 -24.00 -16.80
CA ASP A 627 19.59 -25.32 -17.42
C ASP A 627 18.74 -25.33 -18.71
N GLY A 628 18.80 -24.24 -19.49
CA GLY A 628 17.98 -24.08 -20.69
C GLY A 628 16.50 -23.78 -20.42
N ILE A 629 16.13 -23.50 -19.16
CA ILE A 629 14.78 -23.17 -18.76
C ILE A 629 14.57 -21.66 -18.86
N THR A 630 13.55 -21.24 -19.58
CA THR A 630 13.15 -19.85 -19.75
C THR A 630 11.80 -19.60 -19.10
N LEU A 631 11.71 -18.62 -18.21
CA LEU A 631 10.45 -18.07 -17.75
C LEU A 631 9.89 -17.10 -18.79
N ARG A 632 8.60 -17.20 -19.08
CA ARG A 632 7.88 -16.30 -20.00
C ARG A 632 6.69 -15.65 -19.34
N VAL A 633 6.53 -14.35 -19.54
CA VAL A 633 5.37 -13.58 -19.08
C VAL A 633 4.28 -13.65 -20.15
N GLY A 634 3.38 -14.63 -20.01
CA GLY A 634 2.30 -14.87 -20.95
C GLY A 634 1.03 -14.05 -20.66
N ARG A 635 0.09 -14.05 -21.63
CA ARG A 635 -1.22 -13.37 -21.49
C ARG A 635 -2.03 -13.84 -20.28
N TYR A 636 -1.85 -15.12 -19.90
CA TYR A 636 -2.62 -15.77 -18.84
C TYR A 636 -1.85 -15.89 -17.51
N GLY A 637 -0.61 -15.49 -17.47
CA GLY A 637 0.30 -15.54 -16.33
C GLY A 637 1.70 -15.99 -16.74
N PRO A 638 2.66 -16.02 -15.80
CA PRO A 638 4.00 -16.52 -16.04
C PRO A 638 4.00 -18.04 -16.22
N TYR A 639 4.87 -18.55 -17.08
CA TYR A 639 5.11 -19.98 -17.30
C TYR A 639 6.57 -20.24 -17.65
N LEU A 640 7.02 -21.45 -17.37
CA LEU A 640 8.34 -21.97 -17.76
C LEU A 640 8.25 -22.66 -19.11
N GLU A 641 9.31 -22.57 -19.90
CA GLU A 641 9.51 -23.31 -21.16
C GLU A 641 10.92 -23.88 -21.17
N ASP A 642 11.08 -25.19 -21.35
CA ASP A 642 12.39 -25.84 -21.46
C ASP A 642 12.91 -25.85 -22.90
N ALA A 643 14.11 -26.41 -23.12
CA ALA A 643 14.74 -26.52 -24.42
C ALA A 643 13.95 -27.37 -25.42
N GLU A 644 13.17 -28.35 -24.96
CA GLU A 644 12.30 -29.19 -25.76
C GLU A 644 10.92 -28.57 -26.03
N GLY A 645 10.63 -27.38 -25.46
CA GLY A 645 9.38 -26.65 -25.64
C GLY A 645 8.25 -27.12 -24.72
N LYS A 646 8.54 -27.97 -23.70
CA LYS A 646 7.59 -28.30 -22.64
C LYS A 646 7.31 -27.06 -21.80
N ARG A 647 6.12 -27.01 -21.22
CA ARG A 647 5.69 -25.82 -20.46
C ARG A 647 5.12 -26.20 -19.09
N ALA A 648 5.47 -25.42 -18.08
CA ALA A 648 4.90 -25.51 -16.73
C ALA A 648 4.42 -24.13 -16.27
N ASN A 649 3.25 -24.05 -15.63
CA ASN A 649 2.74 -22.81 -15.07
C ASN A 649 3.50 -22.47 -13.79
N VAL A 650 3.79 -21.17 -13.60
CA VAL A 650 4.37 -20.66 -12.35
C VAL A 650 3.22 -20.24 -11.43
N PRO A 651 3.11 -20.80 -10.21
CA PRO A 651 2.09 -20.41 -9.25
C PRO A 651 2.14 -18.92 -8.91
N ALA A 652 0.97 -18.32 -8.70
CA ALA A 652 0.90 -16.88 -8.41
C ALA A 652 1.45 -16.51 -7.02
N ASP A 653 1.52 -17.48 -6.11
CA ASP A 653 2.03 -17.34 -4.75
C ASP A 653 3.54 -17.64 -4.63
N LEU A 654 4.20 -18.11 -5.70
CA LEU A 654 5.65 -18.30 -5.75
C LEU A 654 6.34 -16.97 -6.02
N ALA A 655 7.21 -16.52 -5.09
CA ALA A 655 7.98 -15.29 -5.31
C ALA A 655 9.13 -15.52 -6.31
N PRO A 656 9.61 -14.46 -6.98
CA PRO A 656 10.69 -14.60 -7.96
C PRO A 656 11.96 -15.20 -7.40
N ASP A 657 12.38 -14.85 -6.18
CA ASP A 657 13.58 -15.39 -5.52
C ASP A 657 13.44 -16.86 -5.06
N GLU A 658 12.18 -17.37 -4.98
CA GLU A 658 11.89 -18.77 -4.66
C GLU A 658 11.94 -19.68 -5.91
N LEU A 659 11.94 -19.10 -7.12
CA LEU A 659 12.02 -19.83 -8.38
C LEU A 659 13.47 -20.20 -8.73
N SER A 660 14.00 -21.21 -8.07
CA SER A 660 15.29 -21.82 -8.41
C SER A 660 15.17 -22.80 -9.59
N VAL A 661 16.28 -23.22 -10.16
CA VAL A 661 16.35 -24.31 -11.18
C VAL A 661 15.70 -25.59 -10.64
N ALA A 662 15.99 -25.97 -9.39
CA ALA A 662 15.40 -27.11 -8.73
C ALA A 662 13.87 -26.98 -8.65
N LYS A 663 13.36 -25.79 -8.26
CA LYS A 663 11.92 -25.52 -8.22
C LYS A 663 11.28 -25.54 -9.60
N ALA A 664 11.99 -25.08 -10.62
CA ALA A 664 11.53 -25.18 -12.00
C ALA A 664 11.35 -26.66 -12.44
N HIS A 665 12.30 -27.52 -12.13
CA HIS A 665 12.18 -28.96 -12.41
C HIS A 665 11.01 -29.62 -11.66
N GLU A 666 10.76 -29.23 -10.40
CA GLU A 666 9.56 -29.70 -9.69
C GLU A 666 8.27 -29.29 -10.41
N LEU A 667 8.19 -28.02 -10.86
CA LEU A 667 7.03 -27.52 -11.60
C LEU A 667 6.84 -28.25 -12.94
N PHE A 668 7.93 -28.62 -13.63
CA PHE A 668 7.84 -29.46 -14.83
C PHE A 668 7.38 -30.88 -14.51
N ALA A 669 7.84 -31.48 -13.41
CA ALA A 669 7.38 -32.78 -12.98
C ALA A 669 5.86 -32.78 -12.70
N VAL A 670 5.37 -31.76 -11.97
CA VAL A 670 3.92 -31.56 -11.73
C VAL A 670 3.18 -31.34 -13.05
N ALA A 671 3.76 -30.56 -13.99
CA ALA A 671 3.14 -30.30 -15.29
C ALA A 671 3.16 -31.54 -16.22
N ALA A 672 4.11 -32.46 -16.05
CA ALA A 672 4.13 -33.73 -16.79
C ALA A 672 2.94 -34.64 -16.43
N GLU A 673 2.38 -34.47 -15.24
CA GLU A 673 1.13 -35.11 -14.82
C GLU A 673 -0.11 -34.37 -15.37
N ASP A 674 0.08 -33.17 -15.99
CA ASP A 674 -1.02 -32.36 -16.54
C ASP A 674 -1.58 -33.01 -17.82
N GLY A 675 -2.86 -33.28 -17.79
CA GLY A 675 -3.52 -34.00 -18.86
C GLY A 675 -3.57 -35.53 -18.63
N ARG A 676 -3.29 -36.00 -17.40
CA ARG A 676 -3.44 -37.40 -17.05
C ARG A 676 -4.84 -37.87 -17.41
N GLU A 677 -4.93 -38.86 -18.29
CA GLU A 677 -6.17 -39.51 -18.67
C GLU A 677 -6.73 -40.31 -17.50
N LEU A 678 -7.95 -39.97 -17.08
CA LEU A 678 -8.64 -40.64 -16.00
C LEU A 678 -9.50 -41.77 -16.49
N GLY A 679 -9.99 -41.68 -17.72
CA GLY A 679 -10.88 -42.63 -18.37
C GLY A 679 -11.98 -41.94 -19.18
N VAL A 680 -12.85 -42.73 -19.76
CA VAL A 680 -13.97 -42.30 -20.61
C VAL A 680 -15.23 -42.15 -19.75
N ASP A 681 -15.89 -41.00 -19.83
CA ASP A 681 -17.19 -40.78 -19.21
C ASP A 681 -18.24 -41.71 -19.84
N PRO A 682 -18.88 -42.58 -19.07
CA PRO A 682 -19.83 -43.54 -19.60
C PRO A 682 -21.11 -42.91 -20.16
N GLU A 683 -21.44 -41.68 -19.79
CA GLU A 683 -22.63 -40.98 -20.29
C GLU A 683 -22.38 -40.24 -21.61
N THR A 684 -21.21 -39.63 -21.76
CA THR A 684 -20.90 -38.76 -22.92
C THR A 684 -19.98 -39.45 -23.94
N GLY A 685 -19.26 -40.47 -23.54
CA GLY A 685 -18.25 -41.14 -24.36
C GLY A 685 -16.97 -40.32 -24.55
N HIS A 686 -16.82 -39.21 -23.83
CA HIS A 686 -15.66 -38.33 -23.92
C HIS A 686 -14.60 -38.69 -22.91
N MET A 687 -13.33 -38.53 -23.26
CA MET A 687 -12.20 -38.70 -22.36
C MET A 687 -12.21 -37.62 -21.29
N ILE A 688 -12.01 -38.01 -20.03
CA ILE A 688 -11.82 -37.10 -18.89
C ILE A 688 -10.34 -37.06 -18.53
N VAL A 689 -9.80 -35.86 -18.36
CA VAL A 689 -8.40 -35.62 -18.02
C VAL A 689 -8.28 -34.73 -16.79
N ALA A 690 -7.26 -35.00 -15.97
CA ALA A 690 -6.87 -34.12 -14.88
C ALA A 690 -5.82 -33.10 -15.37
N LYS A 691 -6.03 -31.84 -15.06
CA LYS A 691 -5.19 -30.73 -15.55
C LYS A 691 -4.85 -29.72 -14.44
N SER A 692 -3.66 -29.12 -14.55
CA SER A 692 -3.28 -27.96 -13.75
C SER A 692 -3.78 -26.66 -14.41
N GLY A 693 -4.43 -25.79 -13.65
CA GLY A 693 -4.98 -24.54 -14.17
C GLY A 693 -4.63 -23.32 -13.32
N ARG A 694 -4.85 -22.12 -13.89
CA ARG A 694 -4.59 -20.84 -13.21
C ARG A 694 -5.25 -20.69 -11.83
N PHE A 695 -6.35 -21.40 -11.60
CA PHE A 695 -7.12 -21.33 -10.36
C PHE A 695 -6.96 -22.59 -9.50
N GLY A 696 -5.94 -23.40 -9.76
CA GLY A 696 -5.68 -24.68 -9.14
C GLY A 696 -5.99 -25.87 -10.06
N PRO A 697 -5.75 -27.11 -9.59
CA PRO A 697 -6.00 -28.30 -10.35
C PRO A 697 -7.50 -28.49 -10.64
N TYR A 698 -7.80 -29.03 -11.83
CA TYR A 698 -9.17 -29.27 -12.29
C TYR A 698 -9.27 -30.47 -13.21
N VAL A 699 -10.46 -31.03 -13.33
CA VAL A 699 -10.79 -32.06 -14.32
C VAL A 699 -11.54 -31.44 -15.49
N SER A 700 -11.28 -31.96 -16.69
CA SER A 700 -11.86 -31.45 -17.94
C SER A 700 -12.25 -32.61 -18.87
N GLU A 701 -13.39 -32.45 -19.51
CA GLU A 701 -13.80 -33.24 -20.65
C GLU A 701 -13.01 -32.85 -21.91
N VAL A 702 -12.56 -33.84 -22.69
CA VAL A 702 -11.90 -33.63 -23.99
C VAL A 702 -12.95 -33.83 -25.09
N LEU A 703 -13.32 -32.70 -25.73
CA LEU A 703 -14.24 -32.75 -26.85
C LEU A 703 -13.50 -33.16 -28.14
N PRO A 704 -14.08 -33.96 -29.04
CA PRO A 704 -13.48 -34.30 -30.32
C PRO A 704 -13.23 -33.03 -31.14
N GLU A 705 -12.11 -32.98 -31.86
CA GLU A 705 -11.84 -31.88 -32.79
C GLU A 705 -12.90 -31.91 -33.90
N PRO A 706 -13.55 -30.79 -34.21
CA PRO A 706 -14.46 -30.73 -35.32
C PRO A 706 -13.67 -30.96 -36.62
N GLU A 707 -14.13 -31.90 -37.46
CA GLU A 707 -13.56 -32.16 -38.78
C GLU A 707 -13.47 -30.84 -39.58
N PRO A 708 -12.37 -30.59 -40.32
CA PRO A 708 -12.20 -29.41 -41.10
C PRO A 708 -13.28 -29.39 -42.20
N GLU A 709 -14.26 -28.45 -42.09
CA GLU A 709 -15.21 -28.19 -43.14
C GLU A 709 -14.43 -27.73 -44.39
N ALA A 710 -14.62 -28.41 -45.51
CA ALA A 710 -14.05 -28.07 -46.79
C ALA A 710 -14.41 -26.65 -47.16
N GLU A 711 -13.41 -25.85 -47.46
CA GLU A 711 -13.56 -24.45 -47.92
C GLU A 711 -14.32 -24.42 -49.26
N THR A 712 -15.58 -24.10 -49.19
CA THR A 712 -16.34 -23.63 -50.35
C THR A 712 -16.24 -22.14 -50.45
N GLU A 713 -15.53 -21.63 -51.49
CA GLU A 713 -15.41 -20.23 -51.82
C GLU A 713 -16.80 -19.59 -52.01
N GLY A 714 -17.04 -18.49 -51.32
CA GLY A 714 -18.08 -17.55 -51.67
C GLY A 714 -19.34 -17.55 -50.83
N LYS A 715 -19.28 -17.19 -49.53
CA LYS A 715 -20.43 -16.54 -48.84
C LYS A 715 -20.00 -15.69 -47.63
N LYS A 716 -20.63 -14.54 -47.51
CA LYS A 716 -20.44 -13.52 -46.47
C LYS A 716 -20.39 -14.13 -45.07
N ARG A 717 -19.41 -13.71 -44.25
CA ARG A 717 -19.18 -14.07 -42.84
C ARG A 717 -20.45 -13.89 -41.99
N THR A 718 -21.20 -14.95 -41.86
CA THR A 718 -22.16 -15.12 -40.77
C THR A 718 -21.39 -15.44 -39.48
N ARG A 719 -21.88 -14.93 -38.32
CA ARG A 719 -21.28 -15.16 -36.99
C ARG A 719 -21.04 -16.67 -36.81
N LYS A 720 -19.74 -17.07 -36.63
CA LYS A 720 -19.40 -18.44 -36.27
C LYS A 720 -20.20 -18.83 -35.04
N ALA A 721 -20.89 -19.97 -35.08
CA ALA A 721 -21.51 -20.59 -33.93
C ALA A 721 -20.44 -20.79 -32.85
N ALA A 722 -20.78 -20.51 -31.60
CA ALA A 722 -19.83 -20.67 -30.48
C ALA A 722 -19.49 -22.17 -30.39
N LYS A 723 -18.17 -22.51 -30.43
CA LYS A 723 -17.69 -23.89 -30.20
C LYS A 723 -18.23 -24.39 -28.85
N PRO A 724 -18.68 -25.63 -28.75
CA PRO A 724 -19.08 -26.22 -27.48
C PRO A 724 -17.91 -26.12 -26.48
N LYS A 725 -18.21 -25.75 -25.25
CA LYS A 725 -17.21 -25.68 -24.19
C LYS A 725 -17.17 -27.01 -23.47
N PRO A 726 -15.96 -27.56 -23.17
CA PRO A 726 -15.85 -28.74 -22.36
C PRO A 726 -16.38 -28.51 -20.95
N ARG A 727 -16.97 -29.55 -20.33
CA ARG A 727 -17.28 -29.49 -18.89
C ARG A 727 -15.96 -29.48 -18.13
N THR A 728 -15.89 -28.67 -17.10
CA THR A 728 -14.70 -28.52 -16.25
C THR A 728 -15.11 -28.33 -14.80
N ALA A 729 -14.39 -28.93 -13.86
CA ALA A 729 -14.61 -28.73 -12.44
C ALA A 729 -13.28 -28.70 -11.68
N SER A 730 -13.12 -27.76 -10.75
CA SER A 730 -11.94 -27.66 -9.89
C SER A 730 -11.90 -28.82 -8.90
N LEU A 731 -10.70 -29.34 -8.63
CA LEU A 731 -10.50 -30.32 -7.56
C LEU A 731 -10.77 -29.67 -6.21
N PHE A 732 -11.21 -30.45 -5.24
CA PHE A 732 -11.36 -30.05 -3.86
C PHE A 732 -9.98 -29.95 -3.18
N LYS A 733 -9.91 -29.32 -2.02
CA LYS A 733 -8.66 -29.03 -1.30
C LYS A 733 -7.91 -30.27 -0.82
N ASP A 734 -8.65 -31.37 -0.63
CA ASP A 734 -8.15 -32.67 -0.19
C ASP A 734 -7.83 -33.61 -1.35
N MET A 735 -7.97 -33.17 -2.61
CA MET A 735 -7.72 -33.93 -3.82
C MET A 735 -6.45 -33.47 -4.54
N ASP A 736 -5.64 -34.39 -5.01
CA ASP A 736 -4.40 -34.15 -5.75
C ASP A 736 -4.55 -34.62 -7.21
N LEU A 737 -3.81 -33.97 -8.14
CA LEU A 737 -3.74 -34.36 -9.55
C LEU A 737 -3.26 -35.79 -9.74
N SER A 738 -2.33 -36.25 -8.90
CA SER A 738 -1.76 -37.59 -8.96
C SER A 738 -2.71 -38.70 -8.48
N SER A 739 -3.64 -38.40 -7.57
CA SER A 739 -4.48 -39.35 -6.88
C SER A 739 -5.95 -39.33 -7.31
N VAL A 740 -6.44 -38.27 -7.97
CA VAL A 740 -7.83 -38.13 -8.40
C VAL A 740 -8.22 -39.29 -9.35
N THR A 741 -9.38 -39.92 -9.09
CA THR A 741 -9.91 -41.03 -9.89
C THR A 741 -10.95 -40.55 -10.90
N LEU A 742 -11.33 -41.44 -11.86
CA LEU A 742 -12.43 -41.14 -12.78
C LEU A 742 -13.75 -40.89 -12.03
N ASP A 743 -14.03 -41.70 -11.00
CA ASP A 743 -15.25 -41.56 -10.19
C ASP A 743 -15.31 -40.21 -9.48
N ASP A 744 -14.18 -39.72 -8.96
CA ASP A 744 -14.08 -38.38 -8.35
C ASP A 744 -14.32 -37.30 -9.39
N ALA A 745 -13.71 -37.46 -10.57
CA ALA A 745 -13.85 -36.49 -11.67
C ALA A 745 -15.30 -36.41 -12.16
N LEU A 746 -15.99 -37.52 -12.33
CA LEU A 746 -17.39 -37.56 -12.73
C LEU A 746 -18.30 -36.91 -11.68
N LYS A 747 -18.06 -37.15 -10.38
CA LYS A 747 -18.76 -36.47 -9.29
C LYS A 747 -18.54 -34.96 -9.36
N LEU A 748 -17.30 -34.49 -9.56
CA LEU A 748 -16.99 -33.07 -9.68
C LEU A 748 -17.67 -32.46 -10.91
N LEU A 749 -17.67 -33.13 -12.06
CA LEU A 749 -18.27 -32.68 -13.32
C LEU A 749 -19.82 -32.69 -13.28
N SER A 750 -20.43 -33.36 -12.29
CA SER A 750 -21.87 -33.26 -12.05
C SER A 750 -22.33 -31.94 -11.42
N LEU A 751 -21.39 -31.12 -10.99
CA LEU A 751 -21.70 -29.77 -10.47
C LEU A 751 -21.85 -28.75 -11.62
N PRO A 752 -22.82 -27.81 -11.53
CA PRO A 752 -23.75 -27.58 -10.43
C PRO A 752 -24.86 -28.64 -10.34
N ARG A 753 -25.06 -29.25 -9.15
CA ARG A 753 -26.11 -30.24 -8.90
C ARG A 753 -27.42 -29.54 -8.54
N VAL A 754 -28.50 -29.93 -9.19
CA VAL A 754 -29.85 -29.51 -8.81
C VAL A 754 -30.26 -30.26 -7.53
N VAL A 755 -30.51 -29.49 -6.45
CA VAL A 755 -30.94 -30.01 -5.16
C VAL A 755 -32.46 -30.23 -5.15
N GLY A 756 -33.18 -29.35 -5.84
CA GLY A 756 -34.63 -29.42 -5.98
C GLY A 756 -35.23 -28.05 -6.28
N THR A 757 -36.54 -27.95 -6.22
CA THR A 757 -37.29 -26.70 -6.43
C THR A 757 -38.06 -26.30 -5.17
N ASP A 758 -38.17 -25.04 -4.90
CA ASP A 758 -39.00 -24.54 -3.78
C ASP A 758 -40.51 -24.51 -4.12
N ALA A 759 -41.31 -24.13 -3.17
CA ALA A 759 -42.77 -24.03 -3.32
C ALA A 759 -43.25 -23.03 -4.42
N GLU A 760 -42.36 -22.14 -4.85
CA GLU A 760 -42.58 -21.10 -5.88
C GLU A 760 -42.06 -21.56 -7.25
N GLY A 761 -41.51 -22.80 -7.36
CA GLY A 761 -40.95 -23.36 -8.59
C GLY A 761 -39.55 -22.83 -8.94
N VAL A 762 -38.82 -22.21 -7.98
CA VAL A 762 -37.47 -21.73 -8.19
C VAL A 762 -36.46 -22.84 -7.89
N GLU A 763 -35.62 -23.14 -8.86
CA GLU A 763 -34.59 -24.19 -8.75
C GLU A 763 -33.50 -23.77 -7.74
N ILE A 764 -33.09 -24.71 -6.89
CA ILE A 764 -31.98 -24.59 -5.96
C ILE A 764 -30.84 -25.49 -6.45
N THR A 765 -29.65 -24.88 -6.67
CA THR A 765 -28.47 -25.60 -7.14
C THR A 765 -27.33 -25.52 -6.12
N ALA A 766 -26.59 -26.64 -5.97
CA ALA A 766 -25.34 -26.71 -5.21
C ALA A 766 -24.15 -26.60 -6.16
N GLN A 767 -23.22 -25.72 -5.86
CA GLN A 767 -22.04 -25.49 -6.72
C GLN A 767 -20.83 -25.01 -5.92
N ASN A 768 -19.62 -25.32 -6.43
CA ASN A 768 -18.37 -24.83 -5.87
C ASN A 768 -17.96 -23.52 -6.57
N GLY A 769 -17.56 -22.53 -5.82
CA GLY A 769 -17.17 -21.23 -6.34
C GLY A 769 -15.84 -20.75 -5.76
N ARG A 770 -15.34 -19.62 -6.26
CA ARG A 770 -14.08 -19.01 -5.84
C ARG A 770 -13.94 -18.84 -4.30
N TYR A 771 -15.05 -18.82 -3.59
CA TYR A 771 -15.09 -18.58 -2.14
C TYR A 771 -15.55 -19.80 -1.33
N GLY A 772 -15.56 -20.98 -1.97
CA GLY A 772 -15.98 -22.23 -1.37
C GLY A 772 -17.37 -22.70 -1.83
N PRO A 773 -17.89 -23.79 -1.23
CA PRO A 773 -19.14 -24.40 -1.61
C PRO A 773 -20.35 -23.56 -1.20
N TYR A 774 -21.38 -23.51 -2.06
CA TYR A 774 -22.58 -22.72 -1.81
C TYR A 774 -23.81 -23.22 -2.57
N LEU A 775 -24.98 -22.85 -2.05
CA LEU A 775 -26.28 -23.04 -2.70
C LEU A 775 -26.73 -21.75 -3.38
N THR A 776 -27.38 -21.88 -4.55
CA THR A 776 -27.99 -20.75 -5.27
C THR A 776 -29.49 -21.01 -5.45
N LYS A 777 -30.29 -19.98 -5.15
CA LYS A 777 -31.72 -19.90 -5.43
C LYS A 777 -32.01 -18.58 -6.15
N GLY A 778 -32.15 -18.62 -7.47
CA GLY A 778 -32.29 -17.42 -8.29
C GLY A 778 -31.12 -16.42 -8.12
N LYS A 779 -31.36 -15.27 -7.48
CA LYS A 779 -30.31 -14.25 -7.19
C LYS A 779 -29.78 -14.33 -5.73
N ASP A 780 -30.29 -15.23 -4.91
CA ASP A 780 -29.83 -15.42 -3.54
C ASP A 780 -28.90 -16.61 -3.42
N SER A 781 -27.96 -16.56 -2.48
CA SER A 781 -26.97 -17.62 -2.25
C SER A 781 -26.68 -17.82 -0.77
N ARG A 782 -26.38 -19.07 -0.38
CA ARG A 782 -25.96 -19.48 0.97
C ARG A 782 -24.72 -20.32 0.89
N SER A 783 -23.71 -20.04 1.72
CA SER A 783 -22.50 -20.87 1.83
C SER A 783 -22.80 -22.15 2.58
N LEU A 784 -22.23 -23.24 2.12
CA LEU A 784 -22.12 -24.52 2.82
C LEU A 784 -20.84 -24.53 3.67
N GLU A 785 -20.76 -25.43 4.64
CA GLU A 785 -19.61 -25.49 5.56
C GLU A 785 -18.47 -26.35 5.00
N THR A 786 -18.80 -27.41 4.30
CA THR A 786 -17.84 -28.36 3.72
C THR A 786 -18.12 -28.62 2.24
N GLU A 787 -17.07 -29.01 1.50
CA GLU A 787 -17.17 -29.37 0.08
C GLU A 787 -17.99 -30.67 -0.11
N ALA A 788 -17.97 -31.57 0.88
CA ALA A 788 -18.76 -32.80 0.88
C ALA A 788 -20.29 -32.55 0.87
N GLU A 789 -20.74 -31.46 1.48
CA GLU A 789 -22.14 -31.06 1.51
C GLU A 789 -22.71 -30.77 0.12
N LEU A 790 -21.87 -30.42 -0.87
CA LEU A 790 -22.30 -30.20 -2.26
C LEU A 790 -23.06 -31.40 -2.82
N PHE A 791 -22.69 -32.61 -2.40
CA PHE A 791 -23.27 -33.84 -2.88
C PHE A 791 -24.35 -34.41 -1.95
N THR A 792 -24.32 -34.05 -0.66
CA THR A 792 -25.18 -34.66 0.38
C THR A 792 -26.35 -33.78 0.80
N VAL A 793 -26.28 -32.43 0.59
CA VAL A 793 -27.34 -31.49 1.00
C VAL A 793 -28.70 -31.88 0.38
N THR A 794 -29.72 -31.98 1.23
CA THR A 794 -31.10 -32.27 0.82
C THR A 794 -31.88 -30.98 0.56
N LEU A 795 -33.03 -31.08 -0.12
CA LEU A 795 -33.90 -29.95 -0.39
C LEU A 795 -34.41 -29.31 0.91
N GLU A 796 -34.73 -30.10 1.93
CA GLU A 796 -35.19 -29.62 3.24
C GLU A 796 -34.11 -28.77 3.92
N GLN A 797 -32.88 -29.28 3.97
CA GLN A 797 -31.72 -28.55 4.52
C GLN A 797 -31.42 -27.27 3.74
N ALA A 798 -31.51 -27.31 2.42
CA ALA A 798 -31.33 -26.15 1.57
C ALA A 798 -32.39 -25.06 1.85
N LEU A 799 -33.68 -25.45 1.96
CA LEU A 799 -34.78 -24.53 2.29
C LEU A 799 -34.61 -23.93 3.70
N GLU A 800 -34.19 -24.75 4.67
CA GLU A 800 -33.86 -24.26 6.01
C GLU A 800 -32.76 -23.18 5.98
N LEU A 801 -31.66 -23.43 5.25
CA LEU A 801 -30.58 -22.45 5.07
C LEU A 801 -31.06 -21.17 4.40
N PHE A 802 -31.97 -21.23 3.44
CA PHE A 802 -32.53 -20.04 2.80
C PHE A 802 -33.54 -19.29 3.69
N SER A 803 -34.16 -19.95 4.67
CA SER A 803 -35.04 -19.32 5.66
C SER A 803 -34.27 -18.46 6.67
N GLN A 804 -32.99 -18.75 6.88
CA GLN A 804 -32.12 -18.01 7.78
C GLN A 804 -31.67 -16.67 7.15
N PRO A 805 -31.43 -15.61 7.96
CA PRO A 805 -30.96 -14.33 7.45
C PRO A 805 -29.54 -14.48 6.85
N LYS A 806 -29.32 -13.83 5.71
CA LYS A 806 -28.04 -13.87 4.98
C LYS A 806 -26.86 -13.43 5.86
N ARG A 807 -25.88 -14.29 6.06
CA ARG A 807 -24.66 -13.98 6.82
C ARG A 807 -23.87 -12.87 6.09
N ARG A 808 -23.41 -11.85 6.82
CA ARG A 808 -22.55 -10.79 6.26
C ARG A 808 -21.16 -11.36 5.97
N ARG A 809 -20.57 -11.01 4.81
CA ARG A 809 -19.18 -11.36 4.44
C ARG A 809 -18.22 -10.99 5.57
N GLY A 810 -17.37 -11.96 5.97
CA GLY A 810 -16.32 -11.76 6.99
C GLY A 810 -16.72 -12.11 8.43
N ALA A 811 -17.91 -12.63 8.69
CA ALA A 811 -18.21 -13.26 9.97
C ALA A 811 -17.68 -14.70 9.97
N ALA A 812 -16.67 -14.97 10.78
CA ALA A 812 -16.21 -16.32 11.04
C ALA A 812 -17.40 -17.17 11.52
N ALA A 813 -17.43 -18.45 11.15
CA ALA A 813 -18.40 -19.40 11.66
C ALA A 813 -18.43 -19.33 13.19
N PRO A 814 -19.58 -19.36 13.86
CA PRO A 814 -19.61 -19.41 15.31
C PRO A 814 -18.92 -20.72 15.74
N LYS A 815 -17.73 -20.60 16.30
CA LYS A 815 -17.11 -21.69 17.02
C LYS A 815 -18.11 -22.14 18.11
N GLY A 816 -18.31 -23.42 18.24
CA GLY A 816 -19.11 -23.98 19.34
C GLY A 816 -18.66 -23.41 20.68
N PRO A 817 -19.45 -23.58 21.75
CA PRO A 817 -19.05 -23.11 23.06
C PRO A 817 -17.71 -23.77 23.46
N LEU A 818 -16.77 -22.98 23.97
CA LEU A 818 -15.50 -23.49 24.50
C LEU A 818 -15.75 -24.41 25.69
N ARG A 819 -16.80 -24.11 26.49
CA ARG A 819 -17.21 -24.90 27.66
C ARG A 819 -18.65 -24.56 28.05
N GLU A 820 -19.39 -25.58 28.47
CA GLU A 820 -20.72 -25.42 29.09
C GLU A 820 -20.58 -25.38 30.60
N LEU A 821 -21.21 -24.39 31.24
CA LEU A 821 -21.15 -24.15 32.69
C LEU A 821 -22.45 -24.52 33.43
N GLY A 822 -23.42 -25.17 32.73
CA GLY A 822 -24.69 -25.55 33.31
C GLY A 822 -25.72 -24.41 33.22
N THR A 823 -26.81 -24.56 34.02
CA THR A 823 -27.94 -23.61 34.03
C THR A 823 -27.83 -22.71 35.24
N ASP A 824 -27.86 -21.40 35.06
CA ASP A 824 -27.85 -20.39 36.14
C ASP A 824 -29.12 -20.53 36.99
N PRO A 825 -29.00 -20.85 38.29
CA PRO A 825 -30.15 -21.09 39.15
C PRO A 825 -31.04 -19.86 39.34
N ASN A 826 -30.53 -18.64 39.13
CA ASN A 826 -31.28 -17.40 39.30
C ASN A 826 -32.04 -16.97 38.03
N SER A 827 -31.55 -17.34 36.86
CA SER A 827 -32.18 -16.95 35.59
C SER A 827 -32.83 -18.09 34.82
N GLY A 828 -32.54 -19.35 35.19
CA GLY A 828 -33.02 -20.55 34.50
C GLY A 828 -32.49 -20.69 33.07
N LEU A 829 -31.44 -19.94 32.69
CA LEU A 829 -30.86 -19.95 31.35
C LEU A 829 -29.54 -20.74 31.34
N PRO A 830 -29.22 -21.50 30.25
CA PRO A 830 -27.95 -22.20 30.10
C PRO A 830 -26.82 -21.18 29.92
N VAL A 831 -25.71 -21.37 30.64
CA VAL A 831 -24.53 -20.52 30.56
C VAL A 831 -23.38 -21.29 29.93
N VAL A 832 -22.75 -20.63 28.94
CA VAL A 832 -21.63 -21.19 28.20
C VAL A 832 -20.50 -20.17 28.08
N ILE A 833 -19.26 -20.66 27.92
CA ILE A 833 -18.11 -19.84 27.52
C ILE A 833 -17.97 -19.91 26.00
N LYS A 834 -17.89 -18.75 25.35
CA LYS A 834 -17.63 -18.65 23.92
C LYS A 834 -16.39 -17.81 23.64
N ASP A 835 -15.69 -18.13 22.55
CA ASP A 835 -14.61 -17.31 22.03
C ASP A 835 -15.20 -16.12 21.25
N GLY A 836 -14.75 -14.92 21.57
CA GLY A 836 -15.25 -13.68 20.97
C GLY A 836 -14.11 -12.79 20.45
N ARG A 837 -14.48 -11.82 19.63
CA ARG A 837 -13.53 -10.84 19.05
C ARG A 837 -12.65 -10.12 20.09
N PHE A 838 -13.09 -10.05 21.32
CA PHE A 838 -12.42 -9.37 22.44
C PHE A 838 -11.94 -10.35 23.53
N GLY A 839 -11.80 -11.64 23.18
CA GLY A 839 -11.44 -12.72 24.08
C GLY A 839 -12.63 -13.55 24.55
N PRO A 840 -12.39 -14.63 25.33
CA PRO A 840 -13.43 -15.49 25.87
C PRO A 840 -14.44 -14.73 26.73
N TYR A 841 -15.72 -15.14 26.68
CA TYR A 841 -16.79 -14.50 27.44
C TYR A 841 -17.88 -15.49 27.88
N PHE A 842 -18.47 -15.23 29.05
CA PHE A 842 -19.67 -15.93 29.51
C PHE A 842 -20.91 -15.40 28.78
N THR A 843 -21.83 -16.27 28.46
CA THR A 843 -23.12 -15.89 27.90
C THR A 843 -24.24 -16.82 28.35
N ASP A 844 -25.38 -16.24 28.67
CA ASP A 844 -26.67 -16.92 28.91
C ASP A 844 -27.62 -16.80 27.68
N GLY A 845 -27.07 -16.39 26.52
CA GLY A 845 -27.84 -16.12 25.31
C GLY A 845 -28.45 -14.73 25.25
N LYS A 846 -28.61 -14.02 26.39
CA LYS A 846 -29.13 -12.64 26.49
C LYS A 846 -28.11 -11.63 27.00
N THR A 847 -27.25 -12.04 27.94
CA THR A 847 -26.22 -11.20 28.57
C THR A 847 -24.84 -11.79 28.31
N ASN A 848 -23.88 -10.94 27.96
CA ASN A 848 -22.49 -11.34 27.69
C ASN A 848 -21.54 -10.63 28.64
N VAL A 849 -20.61 -11.34 29.26
CA VAL A 849 -19.57 -10.80 30.16
C VAL A 849 -18.22 -11.39 29.75
N THR A 850 -17.28 -10.54 29.33
CA THR A 850 -15.92 -10.96 28.94
C THR A 850 -15.16 -11.45 30.18
N LEU A 851 -14.44 -12.55 30.06
CA LEU A 851 -13.52 -13.05 31.08
C LEU A 851 -12.43 -12.00 31.33
N ARG A 852 -12.01 -11.86 32.59
CA ARG A 852 -10.88 -11.01 32.97
C ARG A 852 -9.58 -11.69 32.56
N ARG A 853 -8.50 -10.93 32.54
CA ARG A 853 -7.17 -11.42 32.09
C ARG A 853 -6.63 -12.57 32.95
N ASP A 854 -7.07 -12.63 34.19
CA ASP A 854 -6.67 -13.63 35.18
C ASP A 854 -7.64 -14.83 35.26
N ASP A 855 -8.67 -14.86 34.44
CA ASP A 855 -9.65 -15.96 34.40
C ASP A 855 -9.26 -16.96 33.27
N ASP A 856 -8.96 -18.18 33.62
CA ASP A 856 -8.73 -19.24 32.64
C ASP A 856 -10.07 -19.89 32.25
N PRO A 857 -10.43 -19.90 30.94
CA PRO A 857 -11.65 -20.52 30.45
C PRO A 857 -11.81 -22.01 30.82
N ALA A 858 -10.69 -22.72 31.03
CA ALA A 858 -10.68 -24.15 31.37
C ALA A 858 -11.01 -24.43 32.85
N THR A 859 -10.63 -23.53 33.75
CA THR A 859 -10.70 -23.73 35.20
C THR A 859 -11.76 -22.89 35.92
N VAL A 860 -12.29 -21.86 35.27
CA VAL A 860 -13.30 -20.95 35.87
C VAL A 860 -14.56 -21.69 36.31
N THR A 861 -15.08 -21.37 37.52
CA THR A 861 -16.23 -22.06 38.10
C THR A 861 -17.57 -21.54 37.57
N PRO A 862 -18.61 -22.40 37.54
CA PRO A 862 -19.95 -21.99 37.12
C PRO A 862 -20.53 -20.86 38.01
N GLU A 863 -20.28 -20.90 39.31
CA GLU A 863 -20.78 -19.93 40.29
C GLU A 863 -20.28 -18.52 40.00
N LEU A 864 -18.98 -18.40 39.62
CA LEU A 864 -18.38 -17.12 39.26
C LEU A 864 -19.01 -16.53 37.97
N ALA A 865 -19.34 -17.40 37.00
CA ALA A 865 -20.02 -16.98 35.80
C ALA A 865 -21.45 -16.50 36.08
N TYR A 866 -22.21 -17.20 36.94
CA TYR A 866 -23.55 -16.80 37.33
C TYR A 866 -23.58 -15.49 38.09
N GLU A 867 -22.65 -15.29 39.03
CA GLU A 867 -22.48 -14.04 39.79
C GLU A 867 -22.24 -12.85 38.86
N ARG A 868 -21.25 -12.97 37.96
CA ARG A 868 -20.90 -11.88 37.03
C ARG A 868 -22.00 -11.58 36.00
N LEU A 869 -22.72 -12.60 35.54
CA LEU A 869 -23.89 -12.41 34.68
C LEU A 869 -25.04 -11.72 35.45
N ALA A 870 -25.26 -12.07 36.71
CA ALA A 870 -26.26 -11.43 37.60
C ALA A 870 -25.91 -9.97 37.86
N GLU A 871 -24.65 -9.65 38.18
CA GLU A 871 -24.16 -8.26 38.33
C GLU A 871 -24.39 -7.43 37.03
N LYS A 872 -24.12 -8.01 35.89
CA LYS A 872 -24.32 -7.30 34.59
C LYS A 872 -25.77 -7.06 34.29
N ARG A 873 -26.64 -8.01 34.62
CA ARG A 873 -28.11 -7.86 34.49
C ARG A 873 -28.65 -6.79 35.45
N ALA A 874 -28.17 -6.74 36.69
CA ALA A 874 -28.53 -5.73 37.68
C ALA A 874 -28.12 -4.30 37.29
N LYS A 875 -27.02 -4.11 36.57
CA LYS A 875 -26.53 -2.82 36.07
C LYS A 875 -27.34 -2.30 34.87
N GLY A 876 -28.31 -3.07 34.33
CA GLY A 876 -29.15 -2.73 33.18
C GLY A 876 -28.39 -2.54 31.85
N PRO A 877 -29.09 -2.49 30.73
CA PRO A 877 -28.46 -2.23 29.44
C PRO A 877 -27.89 -0.82 29.39
N ALA A 878 -26.59 -0.67 29.09
CA ALA A 878 -25.98 0.62 28.84
C ALA A 878 -26.84 1.39 27.82
N LYS A 879 -27.28 2.62 28.17
CA LYS A 879 -28.02 3.50 27.27
C LYS A 879 -27.22 3.67 25.97
N LYS A 880 -27.62 2.99 24.91
CA LYS A 880 -27.17 3.28 23.56
C LYS A 880 -27.70 4.67 23.21
N THR A 881 -26.83 5.65 23.15
CA THR A 881 -27.09 6.91 22.48
C THR A 881 -27.38 6.59 21.01
N ALA A 882 -28.65 6.67 20.66
CA ALA A 882 -29.14 6.44 19.31
C ALA A 882 -28.71 7.61 18.42
N ALA A 883 -27.74 7.37 17.54
CA ALA A 883 -27.57 8.21 16.38
C ALA A 883 -28.81 8.03 15.48
N LYS A 884 -29.65 9.04 15.43
CA LYS A 884 -30.83 9.14 14.54
C LYS A 884 -30.35 9.09 13.08
N LYS A 885 -30.54 7.95 12.42
CA LYS A 885 -30.67 7.90 10.97
C LYS A 885 -32.11 8.27 10.63
N ALA A 886 -32.30 9.47 10.13
CA ALA A 886 -33.55 9.88 9.51
C ALA A 886 -33.70 9.15 8.18
N THR A 887 -34.53 8.11 8.16
CA THR A 887 -35.09 7.54 6.94
C THR A 887 -36.46 8.14 6.74
N THR A 888 -36.58 9.08 5.82
CA THR A 888 -37.87 9.55 5.29
C THR A 888 -38.50 8.43 4.46
N LYS A 889 -39.45 7.71 5.08
CA LYS A 889 -40.45 6.92 4.37
C LYS A 889 -41.51 7.88 3.83
N LYS A 890 -41.54 8.09 2.51
CA LYS A 890 -42.74 8.60 1.84
C LYS A 890 -43.70 7.42 1.62
N ALA A 891 -44.81 7.47 2.27
CA ALA A 891 -45.95 6.60 2.01
C ALA A 891 -46.56 6.96 0.66
N ALA A 892 -46.68 5.98 -0.22
CA ALA A 892 -47.48 6.10 -1.43
C ALA A 892 -48.78 5.33 -1.20
N THR A 893 -49.87 6.08 -1.20
CA THR A 893 -51.25 5.60 -1.16
C THR A 893 -51.59 4.97 -2.49
N LYS A 894 -52.17 3.77 -2.43
CA LYS A 894 -52.79 3.07 -3.55
C LYS A 894 -53.99 3.85 -4.09
N THR A 895 -54.10 3.94 -5.41
CA THR A 895 -55.41 3.92 -6.08
C THR A 895 -55.28 3.11 -7.37
N THR A 896 -56.12 2.10 -7.43
CA THR A 896 -56.36 1.17 -8.52
C THR A 896 -57.18 1.84 -9.66
N ALA A 897 -56.79 1.63 -10.92
CA ALA A 897 -57.74 1.50 -12.02
C ALA A 897 -57.14 0.73 -13.19
N LYS A 898 -57.85 -0.32 -13.55
CA LYS A 898 -57.69 -1.22 -14.70
C LYS A 898 -58.00 -0.50 -16.03
N LYS A 899 -57.29 -0.89 -17.13
CA LYS A 899 -57.78 -1.39 -18.45
C LYS A 899 -56.63 -1.31 -19.43
N ALA A 900 -56.11 -2.39 -19.93
CA ALA A 900 -56.54 -3.30 -20.98
C ALA A 900 -56.27 -2.74 -22.41
N THR A 901 -55.37 -3.49 -23.07
CA THR A 901 -55.30 -3.85 -24.51
C THR A 901 -55.35 -2.73 -25.56
N THR A 902 -54.39 -2.68 -26.50
CA THR A 902 -54.31 -3.50 -27.71
C THR A 902 -53.13 -3.14 -28.58
N LYS A 903 -52.62 -4.18 -29.27
CA LYS A 903 -51.68 -4.16 -30.41
C LYS A 903 -52.18 -3.30 -31.60
N LYS A 904 -51.29 -2.65 -32.34
CA LYS A 904 -51.11 -2.91 -33.76
C LYS A 904 -49.96 -2.12 -34.37
N ALA A 905 -49.25 -2.80 -35.18
CA ALA A 905 -48.24 -2.56 -36.13
C ALA A 905 -48.71 -1.68 -37.33
N THR A 906 -47.73 -1.29 -38.07
CA THR A 906 -47.63 -1.08 -39.53
C THR A 906 -47.54 0.37 -40.02
N THR A 907 -46.39 0.59 -40.58
CA THR A 907 -46.01 0.85 -41.98
C THR A 907 -46.13 2.28 -42.55
N LYS A 908 -44.94 2.70 -43.02
CA LYS A 908 -44.63 3.29 -44.31
C LYS A 908 -45.29 4.57 -44.82
N ALA A 909 -44.43 5.45 -45.29
CA ALA A 909 -44.27 6.08 -46.57
C ALA A 909 -44.17 7.60 -46.39
N ALA A 910 -43.06 8.22 -46.78
CA ALA A 910 -42.65 8.71 -48.11
C ALA A 910 -43.38 9.98 -48.58
N GLY A 911 -42.62 10.95 -48.98
CA GLY A 911 -43.07 12.07 -49.83
C GLY A 911 -42.53 13.41 -49.36
N THR A 912 -41.46 13.81 -49.81
CA THR A 912 -40.97 14.55 -50.98
C THR A 912 -41.42 16.04 -51.08
N LYS A 913 -40.36 16.82 -51.37
CA LYS A 913 -40.33 18.09 -52.16
C LYS A 913 -40.68 19.36 -51.37
N ALA A 914 -40.11 20.45 -51.59
CA ALA A 914 -39.05 20.99 -52.50
C ALA A 914 -38.94 22.48 -52.22
N SER A 915 -37.76 22.98 -52.49
CA SER A 915 -37.42 24.22 -53.21
C SER A 915 -37.76 25.54 -52.49
N ALA A 916 -37.03 26.55 -52.59
CA ALA A 916 -35.97 27.12 -53.41
C ALA A 916 -35.59 28.45 -52.73
N ALA A 917 -34.38 28.70 -52.65
CA ALA A 917 -33.64 29.57 -53.55
C ALA A 917 -33.54 31.06 -53.21
N LYS A 918 -32.33 31.46 -53.31
CA LYS A 918 -31.75 32.73 -53.77
C LYS A 918 -31.56 33.79 -52.64
N ALA A 919 -30.51 34.31 -52.57
CA ALA A 919 -29.29 34.76 -53.30
C ALA A 919 -28.87 36.11 -52.76
N THR A 920 -27.66 36.25 -52.64
CA THR A 920 -26.63 37.12 -53.18
C THR A 920 -26.24 38.37 -52.38
N LYS A 921 -24.97 38.41 -52.37
CA LYS A 921 -23.96 39.46 -52.58
C LYS A 921 -23.52 40.27 -51.35
N ALA A 922 -22.27 40.13 -51.07
CA ALA A 922 -21.02 40.75 -51.58
C ALA A 922 -20.78 42.05 -50.81
N ALA A 923 -19.71 42.25 -50.33
CA ALA A 923 -18.37 42.52 -50.69
C ALA A 923 -17.73 43.49 -49.70
N GLU A 924 -16.47 43.23 -49.48
CA GLU A 924 -15.33 44.17 -49.40
C GLU A 924 -15.39 45.22 -48.28
N ALA A 925 -14.39 45.43 -47.59
CA ALA A 925 -12.96 45.53 -47.64
C ALA A 925 -12.57 46.40 -46.47
N SER A 926 -11.55 46.15 -45.92
CA SER A 926 -10.18 46.65 -45.79
C SER A 926 -9.88 47.41 -44.50
N GLU A 927 -8.69 47.02 -43.99
CA GLU A 927 -7.64 47.78 -43.39
C GLU A 927 -7.89 48.62 -42.11
N ALA A 928 -7.38 48.17 -41.01
CA ALA A 928 -6.18 48.75 -40.38
C ALA A 928 -5.71 47.80 -39.29
#